data_d4c497a48e4a81c4a129aac2ade3c6a1
#
_entry.id   d4c497a48e4a81c4a129aac2ade3c6a1
#
_cell.length_a   1.000
_cell.length_b   1.000
_cell.length_c   1.000
_cell.angle_alpha   90.00
_cell.angle_beta   90.00
_cell.angle_gamma   90.00
#
_symmetry.space_group_name_H-M   'P 1'
#
loop_
_entity.id
_entity.type
_entity.pdbx_description
1 polymer ?
#
loop_
_entity_poly.entity_id
_entity_poly.type
_entity_poly.pdbx_seq_one_letter_code
_entity_poly.pdbx_strand_id
1 'polypeptide(L)'
;LWLGRDSFVRFSPSVSLRRMADEHGTDKTIAQKLARVARMHFARQRLAAVGPRLPARQDLFNKLLASRAIAKAVEDEARSKKISHEKAQQNAIALMEEIAANFSYEMIRLTDRILGFTWNRLYQGINVHNAERVRQLAHDGHELVYVPCHRSHMDYLLLSYVLYHQGLVPPHIAAGINLNFWPAGPIFRRLGAFFIRRTFKGNKLYSTVFREYLGELFSRGYSVEYFVEGGRSRTGRLLDPKTGTLSMTIQAMLRGGTRPITLIPIYIGYEHVMEVGTYAKELRGATKEKESLPQMLRGLSKLRNLGQGYVNFGEPMPLMTYLNQHVPDWRESIDPIEAVRPAWLTPTVNNIAADLMVRINNAGAANAMNLCCTALLASRQRSLTREQLTEQLNCYLDLMRNVPYSTDSTVPSASASELIDHALQMNKFEVEKDTIGDIIILPREQAVLMTYYRNNIAHMLVLPSLMAAIVTQHRHISRDVLMEHVNVLYPMLKAELFLRWDRDELPDVIDALANEMQRQGLITLQDDELHINPAHSRTLQLLAAGARETLQRYAITFWLLSANPSINRGTLEKESRTVAQRLSVLHGINAPEFFDKAVFSSLVLTLRDEGYISDSGDAEPAETMKVYQLLAELITSDVRLTIESATQGEG
;
A
#
# COMPACT_ATOMS: atom_id res chain seq x y z
N LEU A 1 13.86 26.92 -23.00
CA LEU A 1 13.15 27.43 -21.81
C LEU A 1 11.63 27.16 -21.83
N TRP A 2 11.12 26.46 -22.83
CA TRP A 2 9.70 26.10 -22.96
C TRP A 2 9.41 24.67 -22.48
N LEU A 3 10.24 24.13 -21.61
CA LEU A 3 10.25 22.69 -21.32
C LEU A 3 9.29 22.25 -20.20
N GLY A 4 8.66 23.19 -19.48
CA GLY A 4 7.69 22.86 -18.41
C GLY A 4 8.26 22.02 -17.26
N ARG A 5 9.58 21.91 -17.18
CA ARG A 5 10.32 21.12 -16.20
C ARG A 5 11.44 21.96 -15.62
N ASP A 6 11.70 21.82 -14.35
CA ASP A 6 12.83 22.46 -13.70
C ASP A 6 14.15 22.02 -14.34
N SER A 7 15.08 22.95 -14.42
CA SER A 7 16.44 22.64 -14.88
C SER A 7 17.21 22.00 -13.73
N PHE A 8 17.84 20.87 -13.99
CA PHE A 8 18.67 20.18 -13.03
C PHE A 8 20.14 20.29 -13.40
N VAL A 9 20.95 20.71 -12.44
CA VAL A 9 22.40 20.66 -12.54
C VAL A 9 22.90 19.69 -11.49
N ARG A 10 23.60 18.65 -11.93
CA ARG A 10 24.17 17.65 -11.03
C ARG A 10 25.67 17.57 -11.20
N PHE A 11 26.33 17.50 -10.07
CA PHE A 11 27.75 17.23 -10.00
C PHE A 11 27.96 15.76 -9.64
N SER A 12 28.66 15.02 -10.50
CA SER A 12 29.10 13.67 -10.17
C SER A 12 30.29 13.70 -9.22
N PRO A 13 30.61 12.57 -8.55
CA PRO A 13 31.85 12.49 -7.79
C PRO A 13 33.04 12.90 -8.64
N SER A 14 33.94 13.68 -8.06
CA SER A 14 35.12 14.17 -8.76
C SER A 14 36.05 13.01 -9.14
N VAL A 15 36.60 13.06 -10.34
CA VAL A 15 37.61 12.11 -10.81
C VAL A 15 38.97 12.80 -10.74
N SER A 16 39.88 12.25 -9.97
CA SER A 16 41.24 12.76 -9.91
C SER A 16 42.06 12.23 -11.08
N LEU A 17 42.45 13.14 -11.98
CA LEU A 17 43.33 12.79 -13.10
C LEU A 17 44.71 12.32 -12.60
N ARG A 18 45.21 12.90 -11.53
CA ARG A 18 46.47 12.49 -10.91
C ARG A 18 46.42 11.04 -10.44
N ARG A 19 45.35 10.69 -9.72
CA ARG A 19 45.14 9.32 -9.26
C ARG A 19 45.03 8.34 -10.41
N MET A 20 44.32 8.71 -11.47
CA MET A 20 44.21 7.86 -12.67
C MET A 20 45.57 7.67 -13.35
N ALA A 21 46.37 8.73 -13.43
CA ALA A 21 47.72 8.64 -13.99
C ALA A 21 48.64 7.77 -13.14
N ASP A 22 48.56 7.87 -11.83
CA ASP A 22 49.34 7.07 -10.89
C ASP A 22 48.96 5.58 -10.95
N GLU A 23 47.70 5.26 -11.12
CA GLU A 23 47.19 3.88 -11.18
C GLU A 23 47.36 3.22 -12.55
N HIS A 24 47.32 3.96 -13.64
CA HIS A 24 47.23 3.42 -15.01
C HIS A 24 48.31 3.92 -15.98
N GLY A 25 49.21 4.78 -15.53
CA GLY A 25 50.24 5.38 -16.40
C GLY A 25 49.77 6.68 -17.07
N THR A 26 50.65 7.28 -17.88
CA THR A 26 50.42 8.60 -18.48
C THR A 26 50.32 8.56 -20.02
N ASP A 27 49.98 7.44 -20.61
CA ASP A 27 49.87 7.31 -22.05
C ASP A 27 48.51 7.70 -22.63
N LYS A 28 48.33 7.64 -23.95
CA LYS A 28 47.08 7.99 -24.64
C LYS A 28 45.87 7.14 -24.22
N THR A 29 46.11 5.97 -23.62
CA THR A 29 45.04 5.06 -23.21
C THR A 29 44.22 5.61 -22.02
N ILE A 30 44.81 6.49 -21.19
CA ILE A 30 44.14 7.14 -20.06
C ILE A 30 43.05 8.06 -20.56
N ALA A 31 43.34 8.88 -21.54
CA ALA A 31 42.37 9.80 -22.14
C ALA A 31 41.16 9.02 -22.72
N GLN A 32 41.43 7.90 -23.38
CA GLN A 32 40.41 7.02 -23.93
C GLN A 32 39.58 6.37 -22.82
N LYS A 33 40.21 5.95 -21.73
CA LYS A 33 39.54 5.36 -20.58
C LYS A 33 38.64 6.38 -19.87
N LEU A 34 39.14 7.59 -19.65
CA LEU A 34 38.37 8.69 -19.07
C LEU A 34 37.16 9.04 -19.94
N ALA A 35 37.35 9.17 -21.25
CA ALA A 35 36.27 9.46 -22.20
C ALA A 35 35.21 8.34 -22.20
N ARG A 36 35.62 7.10 -22.04
CA ARG A 36 34.70 5.95 -21.96
C ARG A 36 33.88 5.98 -20.68
N VAL A 37 34.52 6.22 -19.53
CA VAL A 37 33.87 6.35 -18.23
C VAL A 37 32.87 7.53 -18.25
N ALA A 38 33.28 8.67 -18.75
CA ALA A 38 32.43 9.85 -18.89
C ALA A 38 31.19 9.58 -19.77
N ARG A 39 31.38 8.93 -20.92
CA ARG A 39 30.28 8.57 -21.83
C ARG A 39 29.28 7.63 -21.16
N MET A 40 29.75 6.62 -20.44
CA MET A 40 28.89 5.69 -19.71
C MET A 40 28.12 6.42 -18.62
N HIS A 41 28.76 7.30 -17.88
CA HIS A 41 28.11 8.09 -16.83
C HIS A 41 27.02 8.99 -17.42
N PHE A 42 27.31 9.77 -18.43
CA PHE A 42 26.32 10.64 -19.08
C PHE A 42 25.18 9.86 -19.73
N ALA A 43 25.47 8.69 -20.31
CA ALA A 43 24.42 7.82 -20.85
C ALA A 43 23.43 7.35 -19.76
N ARG A 44 23.94 6.98 -18.59
CA ARG A 44 23.11 6.61 -17.43
C ARG A 44 22.27 7.79 -16.93
N GLN A 45 22.87 8.97 -16.83
CA GLN A 45 22.17 10.19 -16.42
C GLN A 45 21.04 10.53 -17.38
N ARG A 46 21.31 10.45 -18.67
CA ARG A 46 20.30 10.69 -19.71
C ARG A 46 19.16 9.68 -19.64
N LEU A 47 19.48 8.40 -19.46
CA LEU A 47 18.49 7.34 -19.35
C LEU A 47 17.56 7.57 -18.15
N ALA A 48 18.13 7.96 -17.00
CA ALA A 48 17.35 8.26 -15.79
C ALA A 48 16.41 9.45 -15.96
N ALA A 49 16.86 10.49 -16.69
CA ALA A 49 16.10 11.74 -16.83
C ALA A 49 15.10 11.74 -17.98
N VAL A 50 15.44 11.12 -19.09
CA VAL A 50 14.69 11.20 -20.36
C VAL A 50 14.14 9.84 -20.79
N GLY A 51 14.71 8.77 -20.27
CA GLY A 51 14.38 7.40 -20.68
C GLY A 51 15.06 6.97 -21.98
N PRO A 52 14.84 5.74 -22.40
CA PRO A 52 15.41 5.22 -23.64
C PRO A 52 14.77 5.84 -24.87
N ARG A 53 15.41 5.69 -26.02
CA ARG A 53 14.82 6.10 -27.29
C ARG A 53 13.54 5.31 -27.53
N LEU A 54 12.49 6.02 -27.96
CA LEU A 54 11.22 5.41 -28.30
C LEU A 54 11.32 4.79 -29.70
N PRO A 55 11.23 3.47 -29.84
CA PRO A 55 11.12 2.86 -31.17
C PRO A 55 9.73 3.10 -31.74
N ALA A 56 9.62 2.95 -33.06
CA ALA A 56 8.30 2.88 -33.69
C ALA A 56 7.53 1.69 -33.06
N ARG A 57 6.24 1.89 -32.78
CA ARG A 57 5.38 0.87 -32.19
C ARG A 57 5.35 -0.42 -33.02
N GLN A 58 5.38 -0.27 -34.34
CA GLN A 58 5.44 -1.38 -35.27
C GLN A 58 6.73 -2.21 -35.15
N ASP A 59 7.86 -1.57 -34.91
CA ASP A 59 9.14 -2.28 -34.71
C ASP A 59 9.11 -3.12 -33.43
N LEU A 60 8.47 -2.62 -32.38
CA LEU A 60 8.25 -3.37 -31.17
C LEU A 60 7.38 -4.60 -31.43
N PHE A 61 6.28 -4.46 -32.18
CA PHE A 61 5.40 -5.59 -32.52
C PHE A 61 6.10 -6.63 -33.37
N ASN A 62 6.90 -6.20 -34.34
CA ASN A 62 7.68 -7.11 -35.18
C ASN A 62 8.71 -7.89 -34.34
N LYS A 63 9.38 -7.24 -33.40
CA LYS A 63 10.31 -7.89 -32.50
C LYS A 63 9.64 -8.91 -31.58
N LEU A 64 8.46 -8.58 -31.05
CA LEU A 64 7.68 -9.49 -30.21
C LEU A 64 7.20 -10.72 -31.00
N LEU A 65 6.69 -10.52 -32.22
CA LEU A 65 6.28 -11.61 -33.10
C LEU A 65 7.44 -12.56 -33.45
N ALA A 66 8.63 -12.04 -33.56
CA ALA A 66 9.84 -12.82 -33.84
C ALA A 66 10.34 -13.58 -32.60
N SER A 67 9.83 -13.29 -31.39
CA SER A 67 10.23 -14.03 -30.18
C SER A 67 9.75 -15.48 -30.25
N ARG A 68 10.58 -16.37 -29.73
CA ARG A 68 10.29 -17.81 -29.72
C ARG A 68 9.04 -18.14 -28.90
N ALA A 69 8.85 -17.47 -27.77
CA ALA A 69 7.71 -17.68 -26.89
C ALA A 69 6.39 -17.31 -27.55
N ILE A 70 6.33 -16.17 -28.25
CA ILE A 70 5.12 -15.76 -28.97
C ILE A 70 4.89 -16.62 -30.19
N ALA A 71 5.92 -16.97 -30.96
CA ALA A 71 5.78 -17.89 -32.08
C ALA A 71 5.18 -19.23 -31.65
N LYS A 72 5.65 -19.81 -30.55
CA LYS A 72 5.09 -21.03 -29.97
C LYS A 72 3.64 -20.86 -29.50
N ALA A 73 3.33 -19.77 -28.84
CA ALA A 73 1.97 -19.47 -28.38
C ALA A 73 0.99 -19.29 -29.55
N VAL A 74 1.43 -18.70 -30.65
CA VAL A 74 0.66 -18.57 -31.90
C VAL A 74 0.38 -19.96 -32.51
N GLU A 75 1.37 -20.83 -32.59
CA GLU A 75 1.19 -22.20 -33.05
C GLU A 75 0.22 -22.98 -32.17
N ASP A 76 0.34 -22.88 -30.86
CA ASP A 76 -0.54 -23.55 -29.91
C ASP A 76 -2.00 -23.05 -30.04
N GLU A 77 -2.19 -21.74 -30.24
CA GLU A 77 -3.52 -21.19 -30.45
C GLU A 77 -4.15 -21.67 -31.80
N ALA A 78 -3.36 -21.65 -32.87
CA ALA A 78 -3.80 -22.16 -34.16
C ALA A 78 -4.28 -23.61 -34.08
N ARG A 79 -3.56 -24.43 -33.33
CA ARG A 79 -3.89 -25.84 -33.12
C ARG A 79 -5.11 -26.03 -32.22
N SER A 80 -5.17 -25.33 -31.08
CA SER A 80 -6.27 -25.52 -30.11
C SER A 80 -7.61 -24.98 -30.59
N LYS A 81 -7.60 -23.87 -31.32
CA LYS A 81 -8.81 -23.23 -31.86
C LYS A 81 -9.14 -23.68 -33.30
N LYS A 82 -8.32 -24.54 -33.88
CA LYS A 82 -8.49 -25.02 -35.27
C LYS A 82 -8.60 -23.87 -36.27
N ILE A 83 -7.75 -22.86 -36.13
CA ILE A 83 -7.65 -21.72 -37.03
C ILE A 83 -6.33 -21.75 -37.80
N SER A 84 -6.21 -20.96 -38.86
CA SER A 84 -4.96 -20.84 -39.59
C SER A 84 -3.88 -20.16 -38.75
N HIS A 85 -2.60 -20.45 -39.03
CA HIS A 85 -1.48 -19.79 -38.40
C HIS A 85 -1.53 -18.27 -38.60
N GLU A 86 -1.91 -17.82 -39.78
CA GLU A 86 -2.08 -16.41 -40.09
C GLU A 86 -3.15 -15.74 -39.22
N LYS A 87 -4.28 -16.41 -38.98
CA LYS A 87 -5.35 -15.92 -38.10
C LYS A 87 -4.87 -15.83 -36.63
N ALA A 88 -4.16 -16.83 -36.16
CA ALA A 88 -3.59 -16.83 -34.83
C ALA A 88 -2.56 -15.72 -34.66
N GLN A 89 -1.75 -15.45 -35.67
CA GLN A 89 -0.80 -14.34 -35.68
C GLN A 89 -1.50 -12.98 -35.63
N GLN A 90 -2.58 -12.81 -36.38
CA GLN A 90 -3.43 -11.61 -36.31
C GLN A 90 -4.03 -11.40 -34.93
N ASN A 91 -4.45 -12.48 -34.27
CA ASN A 91 -4.93 -12.43 -32.89
C ASN A 91 -3.83 -11.95 -31.93
N ALA A 92 -2.60 -12.42 -32.10
CA ALA A 92 -1.46 -11.96 -31.33
C ALA A 92 -1.19 -10.47 -31.51
N ILE A 93 -1.24 -9.98 -32.76
CA ILE A 93 -1.07 -8.54 -33.08
C ILE A 93 -2.20 -7.72 -32.43
N ALA A 94 -3.43 -8.19 -32.49
CA ALA A 94 -4.56 -7.52 -31.85
C ALA A 94 -4.38 -7.40 -30.33
N LEU A 95 -3.85 -8.42 -29.69
CA LEU A 95 -3.53 -8.40 -28.27
C LEU A 95 -2.38 -7.42 -27.96
N MET A 96 -1.37 -7.36 -28.81
CA MET A 96 -0.29 -6.37 -28.68
C MET A 96 -0.81 -4.95 -28.76
N GLU A 97 -1.71 -4.67 -29.68
CA GLU A 97 -2.36 -3.37 -29.83
C GLU A 97 -3.24 -3.01 -28.62
N GLU A 98 -3.91 -3.98 -28.05
CA GLU A 98 -4.68 -3.81 -26.81
C GLU A 98 -3.79 -3.46 -25.62
N ILE A 99 -2.67 -4.15 -25.47
CA ILE A 99 -1.78 -4.05 -24.31
C ILE A 99 -0.85 -2.85 -24.40
N ALA A 100 -0.15 -2.69 -25.51
CA ALA A 100 1.02 -1.82 -25.61
C ALA A 100 0.72 -0.34 -25.43
N ALA A 101 1.59 0.34 -24.69
CA ALA A 101 1.61 1.80 -24.60
C ALA A 101 2.06 2.43 -25.93
N ASN A 102 1.76 3.70 -26.08
CA ASN A 102 2.23 4.55 -27.19
C ASN A 102 2.82 5.83 -26.62
N PHE A 103 3.88 5.67 -25.82
CA PHE A 103 4.49 6.73 -25.04
C PHE A 103 4.91 7.92 -25.91
N SER A 104 4.51 9.12 -25.51
CA SER A 104 4.86 10.38 -26.19
C SER A 104 5.40 11.38 -25.18
N TYR A 105 6.65 11.75 -25.32
CA TYR A 105 7.26 12.76 -24.45
C TYR A 105 6.60 14.13 -24.60
N GLU A 106 6.14 14.45 -25.78
CA GLU A 106 5.40 15.69 -26.06
C GLU A 106 4.07 15.75 -25.30
N MET A 107 3.34 14.63 -25.29
CA MET A 107 2.10 14.53 -24.54
C MET A 107 2.34 14.66 -23.02
N ILE A 108 3.43 14.11 -22.52
CA ILE A 108 3.81 14.27 -21.12
C ILE A 108 4.07 15.73 -20.77
N ARG A 109 4.79 16.45 -21.62
CA ARG A 109 5.03 17.88 -21.42
C ARG A 109 3.74 18.71 -21.42
N LEU A 110 2.85 18.42 -22.35
CA LEU A 110 1.55 19.10 -22.43
C LEU A 110 0.72 18.80 -21.17
N THR A 111 0.65 17.55 -20.78
CA THR A 111 -0.09 17.10 -19.59
C THR A 111 0.49 17.70 -18.32
N ASP A 112 1.82 17.80 -18.21
CA ASP A 112 2.48 18.44 -17.07
C ASP A 112 2.03 19.89 -16.89
N ARG A 113 1.93 20.65 -17.96
CA ARG A 113 1.43 22.03 -17.89
C ARG A 113 -0.01 22.11 -17.42
N ILE A 114 -0.86 21.24 -17.95
CA ILE A 114 -2.28 21.17 -17.56
C ILE A 114 -2.39 20.75 -16.10
N LEU A 115 -1.66 19.73 -15.69
CA LEU A 115 -1.66 19.23 -14.31
C LEU A 115 -1.08 20.25 -13.35
N GLY A 116 0.00 20.92 -13.68
CA GLY A 116 0.58 21.97 -12.84
C GLY A 116 -0.42 23.06 -12.50
N PHE A 117 -1.15 23.53 -13.52
CA PHE A 117 -2.23 24.50 -13.30
C PHE A 117 -3.37 23.92 -12.46
N THR A 118 -3.76 22.67 -12.70
CA THR A 118 -4.86 22.00 -12.00
C THR A 118 -4.48 21.67 -10.55
N TRP A 119 -3.27 21.11 -10.32
CA TRP A 119 -2.79 20.78 -8.99
C TRP A 119 -2.73 21.98 -8.07
N ASN A 120 -2.20 23.11 -8.57
CA ASN A 120 -2.09 24.33 -7.78
C ASN A 120 -3.46 24.91 -7.38
N ARG A 121 -4.52 24.59 -8.12
CA ARG A 121 -5.89 25.01 -7.79
C ARG A 121 -6.61 24.05 -6.85
N LEU A 122 -6.34 22.74 -6.99
CA LEU A 122 -7.06 21.69 -6.25
C LEU A 122 -6.36 21.31 -4.96
N TYR A 123 -5.04 21.22 -4.98
CA TYR A 123 -4.24 20.81 -3.82
C TYR A 123 -3.50 22.00 -3.21
N GLN A 124 -3.45 22.01 -1.86
CA GLN A 124 -2.67 23.00 -1.12
C GLN A 124 -1.18 22.68 -1.15
N GLY A 125 -0.81 21.50 -1.57
CA GLY A 125 0.57 21.06 -1.71
C GLY A 125 0.67 19.56 -1.88
N ILE A 126 1.80 19.14 -2.42
CA ILE A 126 2.19 17.73 -2.54
C ILE A 126 3.46 17.54 -1.73
N ASN A 127 3.40 16.67 -0.73
CA ASN A 127 4.54 16.35 0.12
C ASN A 127 5.24 15.11 -0.42
N VAL A 128 6.52 15.26 -0.76
CA VAL A 128 7.35 14.19 -1.32
C VAL A 128 8.46 13.87 -0.32
N HIS A 129 8.60 12.60 0.01
CA HIS A 129 9.58 12.13 0.99
C HIS A 129 10.45 11.01 0.42
N ASN A 130 11.77 11.07 0.67
CA ASN A 130 12.76 10.07 0.23
C ASN A 130 12.95 9.92 -1.29
N ALA A 131 12.61 10.93 -2.08
CA ALA A 131 12.83 10.89 -3.53
C ALA A 131 14.32 10.82 -3.91
N GLU A 132 15.23 11.35 -3.07
CA GLU A 132 16.67 11.41 -3.38
C GLU A 132 17.27 10.03 -3.56
N ARG A 133 16.95 9.08 -2.70
CA ARG A 133 17.47 7.70 -2.85
C ARG A 133 16.98 7.01 -4.12
N VAL A 134 15.78 7.35 -4.59
CA VAL A 134 15.24 6.84 -5.86
C VAL A 134 16.00 7.44 -7.04
N ARG A 135 16.25 8.74 -7.01
CA ARG A 135 17.09 9.41 -8.03
C ARG A 135 18.47 8.79 -8.09
N GLN A 136 19.08 8.53 -6.94
CA GLN A 136 20.42 7.93 -6.88
C GLN A 136 20.42 6.54 -7.51
N LEU A 137 19.43 5.71 -7.23
CA LEU A 137 19.31 4.38 -7.84
C LEU A 137 19.16 4.47 -9.37
N ALA A 138 18.36 5.41 -9.86
CA ALA A 138 18.20 5.64 -11.31
C ALA A 138 19.52 6.05 -11.96
N HIS A 139 20.26 6.95 -11.34
CA HIS A 139 21.56 7.42 -11.82
C HIS A 139 22.65 6.35 -11.71
N ASP A 140 22.54 5.43 -10.78
CA ASP A 140 23.43 4.27 -10.65
C ASP A 140 23.14 3.15 -11.68
N GLY A 141 22.13 3.33 -12.50
CA GLY A 141 21.78 2.44 -13.60
C GLY A 141 20.85 1.30 -13.23
N HIS A 142 20.12 1.39 -12.10
CA HIS A 142 19.10 0.42 -11.75
C HIS A 142 17.87 0.54 -12.65
N GLU A 143 17.29 -0.60 -12.99
CA GLU A 143 15.96 -0.68 -13.60
C GLU A 143 14.93 -0.51 -12.51
N LEU A 144 14.19 0.60 -12.51
CA LEU A 144 13.23 0.92 -11.46
C LEU A 144 11.85 0.38 -11.79
N VAL A 145 11.28 -0.33 -10.82
CA VAL A 145 9.89 -0.77 -10.86
C VAL A 145 9.16 -0.13 -9.67
N TYR A 146 8.28 0.81 -9.96
CA TYR A 146 7.51 1.52 -8.95
C TYR A 146 6.28 0.69 -8.54
N VAL A 147 6.15 0.47 -7.24
CA VAL A 147 5.09 -0.36 -6.67
C VAL A 147 4.32 0.46 -5.62
N PRO A 148 3.40 1.32 -6.05
CA PRO A 148 2.61 2.12 -5.14
C PRO A 148 1.42 1.36 -4.57
N CYS A 149 0.91 1.81 -3.42
CA CYS A 149 -0.44 1.49 -3.00
C CYS A 149 -1.45 2.21 -3.92
N HIS A 150 -2.68 1.72 -3.96
CA HIS A 150 -3.68 2.25 -4.88
C HIS A 150 -4.91 2.76 -4.12
N ARG A 151 -5.10 4.08 -4.12
CA ARG A 151 -6.13 4.79 -3.35
C ARG A 151 -7.17 5.45 -4.24
N SER A 152 -6.72 5.98 -5.38
CA SER A 152 -7.50 6.82 -6.27
C SER A 152 -7.02 6.68 -7.71
N HIS A 153 -7.87 6.97 -8.68
CA HIS A 153 -7.42 7.14 -10.07
C HIS A 153 -6.41 8.28 -10.23
N MET A 154 -6.40 9.22 -9.28
CA MET A 154 -5.40 10.30 -9.25
C MET A 154 -3.97 9.79 -9.03
N ASP A 155 -3.79 8.60 -8.49
CA ASP A 155 -2.48 7.99 -8.25
C ASP A 155 -1.64 7.92 -9.51
N TYR A 156 -2.26 7.57 -10.64
CA TYR A 156 -1.60 7.49 -11.95
C TYR A 156 -0.95 8.82 -12.34
N LEU A 157 -1.71 9.89 -12.22
CA LEU A 157 -1.26 11.23 -12.62
C LEU A 157 -0.33 11.84 -11.58
N LEU A 158 -0.64 11.68 -10.30
CA LEU A 158 0.14 12.24 -9.20
C LEU A 158 1.56 11.69 -9.19
N LEU A 159 1.73 10.37 -9.27
CA LEU A 159 3.06 9.77 -9.21
C LEU A 159 3.90 10.12 -10.45
N SER A 160 3.32 10.09 -11.64
CA SER A 160 4.01 10.51 -12.87
C SER A 160 4.42 11.98 -12.81
N TYR A 161 3.56 12.85 -12.31
CA TYR A 161 3.86 14.27 -12.10
C TYR A 161 5.01 14.46 -11.11
N VAL A 162 4.98 13.78 -9.97
CA VAL A 162 6.05 13.86 -8.97
C VAL A 162 7.37 13.38 -9.52
N LEU A 163 7.40 12.24 -10.21
CA LEU A 163 8.62 11.68 -10.79
C LEU A 163 9.21 12.61 -11.85
N TYR A 164 8.36 13.16 -12.70
CA TYR A 164 8.78 14.15 -13.71
C TYR A 164 9.44 15.38 -13.09
N HIS A 165 8.84 15.92 -12.02
CA HIS A 165 9.40 17.07 -11.28
C HIS A 165 10.61 16.72 -10.42
N GLN A 166 10.86 15.43 -10.15
CA GLN A 166 12.08 14.95 -9.50
C GLN A 166 13.22 14.70 -10.49
N GLY A 167 13.04 15.03 -11.76
CA GLY A 167 14.05 14.83 -12.78
C GLY A 167 14.15 13.40 -13.31
N LEU A 168 13.13 12.59 -13.06
CA LEU A 168 13.04 11.22 -13.55
C LEU A 168 12.04 11.10 -14.71
N VAL A 169 12.30 10.18 -15.62
CA VAL A 169 11.34 9.89 -16.69
C VAL A 169 10.08 9.25 -16.06
N PRO A 170 8.88 9.69 -16.46
CA PRO A 170 7.66 9.01 -16.03
C PRO A 170 7.66 7.54 -16.49
N PRO A 171 7.17 6.61 -15.65
CA PRO A 171 7.18 5.20 -15.99
C PRO A 171 6.11 4.81 -17.01
N HIS A 172 6.29 3.65 -17.62
CA HIS A 172 5.20 2.93 -18.25
C HIS A 172 4.33 2.31 -17.13
N ILE A 173 3.03 2.53 -17.20
CA ILE A 173 2.10 2.23 -16.11
C ILE A 173 1.13 1.13 -16.52
N ALA A 174 1.08 0.03 -15.77
CA ALA A 174 0.05 -0.98 -15.92
C ALA A 174 -1.29 -0.44 -15.42
N ALA A 175 -2.24 -0.27 -16.32
CA ALA A 175 -3.58 0.23 -16.02
C ALA A 175 -4.63 -0.83 -16.33
N GLY A 176 -5.73 -0.86 -15.56
CA GLY A 176 -6.83 -1.77 -15.83
C GLY A 176 -7.46 -1.52 -17.19
N ILE A 177 -7.86 -2.57 -17.88
CA ILE A 177 -8.50 -2.51 -19.21
C ILE A 177 -9.78 -1.67 -19.21
N ASN A 178 -10.42 -1.52 -18.06
CA ASN A 178 -11.61 -0.67 -17.90
C ASN A 178 -11.36 0.81 -18.22
N LEU A 179 -10.09 1.25 -18.16
CA LEU A 179 -9.70 2.62 -18.52
C LEU A 179 -9.43 2.79 -20.02
N ASN A 180 -9.47 1.71 -20.81
CA ASN A 180 -9.24 1.74 -22.25
C ASN A 180 -10.54 2.01 -23.01
N PHE A 181 -11.12 3.18 -22.82
CA PHE A 181 -12.30 3.65 -23.55
C PHE A 181 -11.99 4.96 -24.29
N TRP A 182 -12.62 5.15 -25.44
CA TRP A 182 -12.45 6.37 -26.22
C TRP A 182 -13.13 7.57 -25.54
N PRO A 183 -12.50 8.76 -25.46
CA PRO A 183 -11.17 9.13 -25.97
C PRO A 183 -10.04 8.93 -24.96
N ALA A 184 -10.30 8.42 -23.76
CA ALA A 184 -9.34 8.32 -22.67
C ALA A 184 -8.21 7.33 -22.98
N GLY A 185 -8.54 6.17 -23.56
CA GLY A 185 -7.57 5.12 -23.85
C GLY A 185 -6.36 5.59 -24.65
N PRO A 186 -6.56 6.20 -25.83
CA PRO A 186 -5.45 6.76 -26.63
C PRO A 186 -4.61 7.80 -25.90
N ILE A 187 -5.23 8.65 -25.08
CA ILE A 187 -4.54 9.66 -24.27
C ILE A 187 -3.67 8.98 -23.22
N PHE A 188 -4.21 8.02 -22.50
CA PHE A 188 -3.47 7.29 -21.47
C PHE A 188 -2.30 6.49 -22.05
N ARG A 189 -2.47 5.89 -23.22
CA ARG A 189 -1.37 5.20 -23.92
C ARG A 189 -0.20 6.14 -24.22
N ARG A 190 -0.49 7.36 -24.64
CA ARG A 190 0.56 8.37 -24.91
C ARG A 190 1.24 8.86 -23.63
N LEU A 191 0.56 8.75 -22.49
CA LEU A 191 1.14 9.05 -21.18
C LEU A 191 1.90 7.86 -20.56
N GLY A 192 2.00 6.74 -21.28
CA GLY A 192 2.75 5.59 -20.86
C GLY A 192 1.91 4.43 -20.35
N ALA A 193 0.58 4.52 -20.36
CA ALA A 193 -0.26 3.42 -19.90
C ALA A 193 -0.24 2.24 -20.88
N PHE A 194 -0.04 1.05 -20.34
CA PHE A 194 -0.31 -0.23 -21.01
C PHE A 194 -1.39 -0.95 -20.22
N PHE A 195 -2.28 -1.65 -20.94
CA PHE A 195 -3.50 -2.15 -20.33
C PHE A 195 -3.42 -3.62 -19.97
N ILE A 196 -3.99 -3.96 -18.81
CA ILE A 196 -4.01 -5.30 -18.27
C ILE A 196 -5.45 -5.74 -18.01
N ARG A 197 -5.81 -6.93 -18.46
CA ARG A 197 -7.10 -7.56 -18.17
C ARG A 197 -7.16 -8.04 -16.73
N ARG A 198 -8.35 -8.08 -16.15
CA ARG A 198 -8.58 -8.56 -14.79
C ARG A 198 -8.10 -9.99 -14.54
N THR A 199 -8.24 -10.85 -15.54
CA THR A 199 -7.88 -12.25 -15.42
C THR A 199 -7.26 -12.75 -16.72
N PHE A 200 -6.24 -13.60 -16.57
CA PHE A 200 -5.55 -14.28 -17.66
C PHE A 200 -6.01 -15.73 -17.82
N LYS A 201 -6.90 -16.20 -16.93
CA LYS A 201 -7.32 -17.60 -16.92
C LYS A 201 -7.88 -18.03 -18.28
N GLY A 202 -7.36 -19.13 -18.79
CA GLY A 202 -7.80 -19.74 -20.05
C GLY A 202 -7.28 -19.06 -21.32
N ASN A 203 -6.43 -18.03 -21.23
CA ASN A 203 -5.86 -17.37 -22.40
C ASN A 203 -4.33 -17.35 -22.36
N LYS A 204 -3.72 -18.42 -22.82
CA LYS A 204 -2.26 -18.57 -22.86
C LYS A 204 -1.60 -17.56 -23.80
N LEU A 205 -2.24 -17.25 -24.93
CA LEU A 205 -1.69 -16.27 -25.88
C LEU A 205 -1.62 -14.89 -25.24
N TYR A 206 -2.67 -14.47 -24.56
CA TYR A 206 -2.69 -13.18 -23.86
C TYR A 206 -1.60 -13.07 -22.79
N SER A 207 -1.49 -14.07 -21.92
CA SER A 207 -0.48 -14.04 -20.85
C SER A 207 0.95 -14.10 -21.41
N THR A 208 1.17 -14.81 -22.50
CA THR A 208 2.47 -14.85 -23.17
C THR A 208 2.82 -13.50 -23.79
N VAL A 209 1.90 -12.88 -24.52
CA VAL A 209 2.10 -11.55 -25.11
C VAL A 209 2.37 -10.51 -24.03
N PHE A 210 1.61 -10.51 -22.95
CA PHE A 210 1.79 -9.58 -21.85
C PHE A 210 3.17 -9.74 -21.19
N ARG A 211 3.56 -10.97 -20.87
CA ARG A 211 4.86 -11.27 -20.27
C ARG A 211 6.02 -10.84 -21.16
N GLU A 212 5.95 -11.15 -22.46
CA GLU A 212 6.99 -10.78 -23.41
C GLU A 212 7.08 -9.25 -23.60
N TYR A 213 5.94 -8.58 -23.61
CA TYR A 213 5.89 -7.12 -23.68
C TYR A 213 6.55 -6.49 -22.44
N LEU A 214 6.20 -6.96 -21.25
CA LEU A 214 6.79 -6.49 -20.00
C LEU A 214 8.31 -6.72 -19.97
N GLY A 215 8.76 -7.90 -20.37
CA GLY A 215 10.18 -8.22 -20.50
C GLY A 215 10.91 -7.31 -21.47
N GLU A 216 10.28 -6.95 -22.58
CA GLU A 216 10.84 -6.01 -23.55
C GLU A 216 10.98 -4.59 -22.99
N LEU A 217 10.03 -4.14 -22.17
CA LEU A 217 10.14 -2.85 -21.48
C LEU A 217 11.38 -2.82 -20.57
N PHE A 218 11.58 -3.87 -19.79
CA PHE A 218 12.77 -3.98 -18.92
C PHE A 218 14.07 -4.06 -19.71
N SER A 219 14.09 -4.86 -20.77
CA SER A 219 15.25 -5.02 -21.64
C SER A 219 15.69 -3.71 -22.29
N ARG A 220 14.73 -2.87 -22.66
CA ARG A 220 14.99 -1.55 -23.25
C ARG A 220 15.32 -0.46 -22.23
N GLY A 221 15.13 -0.73 -20.94
CA GLY A 221 15.44 0.21 -19.88
C GLY A 221 14.32 1.19 -19.54
N TYR A 222 13.08 0.89 -19.90
CA TYR A 222 11.92 1.65 -19.45
C TYR A 222 11.61 1.36 -17.98
N SER A 223 11.42 2.41 -17.17
CA SER A 223 10.86 2.22 -15.85
C SER A 223 9.38 1.81 -15.95
N VAL A 224 8.95 0.97 -15.03
CA VAL A 224 7.61 0.40 -15.04
C VAL A 224 6.95 0.65 -13.68
N GLU A 225 5.66 0.89 -13.69
CA GLU A 225 4.82 1.02 -12.50
C GLU A 225 3.66 0.05 -12.58
N TYR A 226 3.41 -0.68 -11.51
CA TYR A 226 2.19 -1.46 -11.36
C TYR A 226 1.74 -1.51 -9.90
N PHE A 227 0.43 -1.65 -9.71
CA PHE A 227 -0.16 -1.71 -8.38
C PHE A 227 -0.23 -3.17 -7.90
N VAL A 228 0.54 -3.49 -6.87
CA VAL A 228 0.55 -4.84 -6.29
C VAL A 228 -0.81 -5.24 -5.72
N GLU A 229 -1.59 -4.27 -5.27
CA GLU A 229 -2.94 -4.53 -4.77
C GLU A 229 -3.94 -4.94 -5.87
N GLY A 230 -3.61 -4.73 -7.13
CA GLY A 230 -4.44 -5.08 -8.27
C GLY A 230 -5.71 -4.25 -8.43
N GLY A 231 -6.08 -3.45 -7.47
CA GLY A 231 -7.24 -2.57 -7.48
C GLY A 231 -7.13 -1.51 -6.42
N ARG A 232 -8.08 -0.56 -6.44
CA ARG A 232 -8.12 0.53 -5.46
C ARG A 232 -8.67 0.03 -4.13
N SER A 233 -8.05 0.42 -3.04
CA SER A 233 -8.58 0.17 -1.70
C SER A 233 -9.86 0.99 -1.48
N ARG A 234 -10.95 0.33 -1.07
CA ARG A 234 -12.22 0.98 -0.74
C ARG A 234 -12.35 1.31 0.74
N THR A 235 -11.58 0.64 1.58
CA THR A 235 -11.61 0.85 3.04
C THR A 235 -10.55 1.82 3.53
N GLY A 236 -9.54 2.10 2.71
CA GLY A 236 -8.36 2.87 3.11
C GLY A 236 -7.21 2.04 3.67
N ARG A 237 -7.42 0.75 3.88
CA ARG A 237 -6.38 -0.22 4.25
C ARG A 237 -5.72 -0.81 3.02
N LEU A 238 -4.50 -1.33 3.16
CA LEU A 238 -3.86 -2.07 2.10
C LEU A 238 -4.61 -3.38 1.83
N LEU A 239 -4.77 -3.70 0.55
CA LEU A 239 -5.33 -4.97 0.10
C LEU A 239 -4.26 -6.06 0.11
N ASP A 240 -4.70 -7.32 0.09
CA ASP A 240 -3.78 -8.44 -0.13
C ASP A 240 -3.13 -8.33 -1.51
N PRO A 241 -1.83 -8.59 -1.62
CA PRO A 241 -1.10 -8.41 -2.87
C PRO A 241 -1.51 -9.41 -3.94
N LYS A 242 -1.54 -8.93 -5.18
CA LYS A 242 -1.67 -9.74 -6.40
C LYS A 242 -0.28 -9.93 -7.01
N THR A 243 0.12 -11.15 -7.21
CA THR A 243 1.51 -11.51 -7.51
C THR A 243 1.83 -11.75 -8.97
N GLY A 244 0.84 -11.70 -9.86
CA GLY A 244 1.02 -12.04 -11.28
C GLY A 244 2.08 -11.21 -11.98
N THR A 245 1.98 -9.88 -11.91
CA THR A 245 2.93 -8.98 -12.57
C THR A 245 4.31 -9.02 -11.91
N LEU A 246 4.36 -9.18 -10.59
CA LEU A 246 5.62 -9.36 -9.87
C LEU A 246 6.33 -10.65 -10.26
N SER A 247 5.58 -11.74 -10.43
CA SER A 247 6.10 -13.01 -10.94
C SER A 247 6.72 -12.84 -12.33
N MET A 248 6.04 -12.13 -13.22
CA MET A 248 6.53 -11.85 -14.57
C MET A 248 7.78 -10.96 -14.55
N THR A 249 7.90 -10.05 -13.59
CA THR A 249 9.11 -9.23 -13.39
C THR A 249 10.33 -10.10 -13.09
N ILE A 250 10.19 -11.07 -12.19
CA ILE A 250 11.27 -11.99 -11.86
C ILE A 250 11.58 -12.93 -13.03
N GLN A 251 10.57 -13.40 -13.75
CA GLN A 251 10.76 -14.19 -14.96
C GLN A 251 11.56 -13.42 -16.03
N ALA A 252 11.35 -12.10 -16.13
CA ALA A 252 12.16 -11.27 -17.03
C ALA A 252 13.63 -11.21 -16.60
N MET A 253 13.93 -11.17 -15.31
CA MET A 253 15.30 -11.29 -14.80
C MET A 253 15.93 -12.65 -15.15
N LEU A 254 15.17 -13.72 -15.09
CA LEU A 254 15.64 -15.08 -15.38
C LEU A 254 15.96 -15.30 -16.87
N ARG A 255 15.63 -14.36 -17.73
CA ARG A 255 16.10 -14.35 -19.13
C ARG A 255 17.51 -13.84 -19.30
N GLY A 256 18.03 -13.16 -18.28
CA GLY A 256 19.34 -12.50 -18.35
C GLY A 256 19.32 -11.19 -19.16
N GLY A 257 20.40 -10.46 -19.13
CA GLY A 257 20.58 -9.25 -19.95
C GLY A 257 19.82 -8.01 -19.51
N THR A 258 19.08 -8.06 -18.42
CA THR A 258 18.44 -6.88 -17.82
C THR A 258 19.41 -6.16 -16.90
N ARG A 259 19.22 -4.83 -16.77
CA ARG A 259 19.88 -4.08 -15.70
C ARG A 259 19.36 -4.59 -14.35
N PRO A 260 20.10 -4.38 -13.24
CA PRO A 260 19.59 -4.76 -11.91
C PRO A 260 18.22 -4.13 -11.65
N ILE A 261 17.21 -4.97 -11.45
CA ILE A 261 15.84 -4.51 -11.16
C ILE A 261 15.73 -4.22 -9.67
N THR A 262 15.23 -3.03 -9.36
CA THR A 262 14.95 -2.59 -7.99
C THR A 262 13.50 -2.18 -7.86
N LEU A 263 12.79 -2.80 -6.92
CA LEU A 263 11.41 -2.45 -6.60
C LEU A 263 11.39 -1.25 -5.67
N ILE A 264 10.54 -0.27 -5.99
CA ILE A 264 10.36 0.95 -5.20
C ILE A 264 8.95 0.96 -4.63
N PRO A 265 8.75 0.56 -3.37
CA PRO A 265 7.45 0.66 -2.72
C PRO A 265 7.13 2.12 -2.44
N ILE A 266 5.87 2.52 -2.65
CA ILE A 266 5.45 3.92 -2.52
C ILE A 266 4.13 3.99 -1.77
N TYR A 267 4.10 4.81 -0.72
CA TYR A 267 2.87 5.18 -0.05
C TYR A 267 2.32 6.45 -0.70
N ILE A 268 1.07 6.37 -1.15
CA ILE A 268 0.32 7.52 -1.67
C ILE A 268 -0.84 7.77 -0.71
N GLY A 269 -0.97 9.01 -0.25
CA GLY A 269 -2.04 9.41 0.65
C GLY A 269 -2.62 10.76 0.24
N TYR A 270 -3.86 10.98 0.63
CA TYR A 270 -4.62 12.21 0.36
C TYR A 270 -5.38 12.64 1.59
N GLU A 271 -5.50 13.94 1.81
CA GLU A 271 -6.42 14.47 2.81
C GLU A 271 -7.88 14.39 2.33
N HIS A 272 -8.10 14.32 1.02
CA HIS A 272 -9.41 14.06 0.42
C HIS A 272 -9.26 13.14 -0.79
N VAL A 273 -9.92 11.98 -0.76
CA VAL A 273 -10.02 11.03 -1.87
C VAL A 273 -11.34 11.28 -2.59
N MET A 274 -11.28 11.57 -3.88
CA MET A 274 -12.45 11.94 -4.70
C MET A 274 -13.52 10.84 -4.71
N GLU A 275 -13.11 9.58 -4.72
CA GLU A 275 -13.98 8.42 -4.88
C GLU A 275 -14.51 7.87 -3.54
N VAL A 276 -14.22 8.50 -2.41
CA VAL A 276 -14.58 7.95 -1.09
C VAL A 276 -16.09 7.70 -0.94
N GLY A 277 -16.91 8.57 -1.48
CA GLY A 277 -18.38 8.39 -1.50
C GLY A 277 -18.81 7.19 -2.34
N THR A 278 -18.16 6.98 -3.49
CA THR A 278 -18.39 5.82 -4.35
C THR A 278 -17.94 4.53 -3.67
N TYR A 279 -16.80 4.54 -3.01
CA TYR A 279 -16.30 3.39 -2.25
C TYR A 279 -17.26 2.95 -1.16
N ALA A 280 -17.83 3.90 -0.42
CA ALA A 280 -18.82 3.59 0.61
C ALA A 280 -20.08 2.94 0.03
N LYS A 281 -20.54 3.39 -1.13
CA LYS A 281 -21.70 2.78 -1.83
C LYS A 281 -21.37 1.36 -2.31
N GLU A 282 -20.19 1.15 -2.91
CA GLU A 282 -19.74 -0.17 -3.37
C GLU A 282 -19.62 -1.17 -2.20
N LEU A 283 -19.11 -0.74 -1.05
CA LEU A 283 -19.01 -1.58 0.15
C LEU A 283 -20.38 -1.96 0.73
N ARG A 284 -21.42 -1.17 0.46
CA ARG A 284 -22.82 -1.47 0.82
C ARG A 284 -23.53 -2.38 -0.20
N GLY A 285 -22.83 -2.85 -1.24
CA GLY A 285 -23.37 -3.75 -2.24
C GLY A 285 -23.88 -3.10 -3.53
N ALA A 286 -23.64 -1.80 -3.72
CA ALA A 286 -23.94 -1.15 -5.00
C ALA A 286 -23.07 -1.73 -6.13
N THR A 287 -23.66 -1.87 -7.31
CA THR A 287 -22.91 -2.31 -8.50
C THR A 287 -21.89 -1.24 -8.89
N LYS A 288 -20.71 -1.69 -9.33
CA LYS A 288 -19.71 -0.78 -9.88
C LYS A 288 -20.26 -0.09 -11.11
N GLU A 289 -20.34 1.22 -11.07
CA GLU A 289 -20.68 2.02 -12.24
C GLU A 289 -19.54 1.96 -13.26
N LYS A 290 -19.90 1.92 -14.55
CA LYS A 290 -18.91 2.03 -15.63
C LYS A 290 -18.30 3.42 -15.57
N GLU A 291 -16.99 3.46 -15.48
CA GLU A 291 -16.23 4.72 -15.51
C GLU A 291 -16.37 5.37 -16.89
N SER A 292 -16.73 6.64 -16.91
CA SER A 292 -16.79 7.44 -18.11
C SER A 292 -16.04 8.75 -17.93
N LEU A 293 -15.41 9.20 -19.00
CA LEU A 293 -14.67 10.47 -18.97
C LEU A 293 -15.55 11.67 -18.55
N PRO A 294 -16.82 11.79 -19.01
CA PRO A 294 -17.69 12.87 -18.56
C PRO A 294 -17.97 12.84 -17.05
N GLN A 295 -18.11 11.66 -16.46
CA GLN A 295 -18.31 11.54 -15.01
C GLN A 295 -17.06 11.96 -14.24
N MET A 296 -15.89 11.56 -14.70
CA MET A 296 -14.61 11.97 -14.11
C MET A 296 -14.42 13.49 -14.19
N LEU A 297 -14.70 14.09 -15.35
CA LEU A 297 -14.59 15.54 -15.55
C LEU A 297 -15.61 16.32 -14.72
N ARG A 298 -16.86 15.84 -14.59
CA ARG A 298 -17.86 16.44 -13.72
C ARG A 298 -17.48 16.34 -12.25
N GLY A 299 -16.89 15.21 -11.85
CA GLY A 299 -16.31 15.02 -10.52
C GLY A 299 -15.24 16.07 -10.26
N LEU A 300 -14.28 16.22 -11.18
CA LEU A 300 -13.20 17.19 -11.09
C LEU A 300 -13.69 18.64 -11.03
N SER A 301 -14.72 18.98 -11.81
CA SER A 301 -15.26 20.36 -11.85
C SER A 301 -15.95 20.80 -10.56
N LYS A 302 -16.42 19.85 -9.75
CA LYS A 302 -17.06 20.10 -8.46
C LYS A 302 -16.07 20.19 -7.30
N LEU A 303 -14.82 19.82 -7.54
CA LEU A 303 -13.80 19.76 -6.49
C LEU A 303 -13.25 21.14 -6.19
N ARG A 304 -13.28 21.48 -4.91
CA ARG A 304 -12.62 22.67 -4.36
C ARG A 304 -11.89 22.23 -3.10
N ASN A 305 -10.62 22.58 -3.00
CA ASN A 305 -9.80 22.34 -1.84
C ASN A 305 -9.73 20.84 -1.44
N LEU A 306 -8.83 20.11 -2.10
CA LEU A 306 -8.56 18.71 -1.82
C LEU A 306 -7.52 18.51 -0.68
N GLY A 307 -7.10 19.60 -0.02
CA GLY A 307 -6.06 19.53 0.98
C GLY A 307 -4.71 19.16 0.40
N GLN A 308 -3.92 18.40 1.14
CA GLN A 308 -2.58 18.00 0.74
C GLN A 308 -2.54 16.56 0.23
N GLY A 309 -1.65 16.31 -0.72
CA GLY A 309 -1.28 14.99 -1.19
C GLY A 309 0.08 14.58 -0.63
N TYR A 310 0.32 13.26 -0.55
CA TYR A 310 1.55 12.67 0.01
C TYR A 310 2.07 11.59 -0.89
N VAL A 311 3.34 11.66 -1.23
CA VAL A 311 4.06 10.61 -1.97
C VAL A 311 5.33 10.29 -1.20
N ASN A 312 5.32 9.21 -0.45
CA ASN A 312 6.45 8.76 0.34
C ASN A 312 7.07 7.52 -0.32
N PHE A 313 8.34 7.64 -0.71
CA PHE A 313 9.08 6.51 -1.26
C PHE A 313 9.60 5.65 -0.12
N GLY A 314 9.20 4.38 -0.10
CA GLY A 314 9.63 3.40 0.88
C GLY A 314 11.04 2.88 0.60
N GLU A 315 11.50 1.98 1.44
CA GLU A 315 12.83 1.39 1.29
C GLU A 315 12.90 0.54 0.02
N PRO A 316 13.81 0.84 -0.90
CA PRO A 316 13.97 0.08 -2.13
C PRO A 316 14.34 -1.38 -1.87
N MET A 317 13.88 -2.26 -2.74
CA MET A 317 14.22 -3.69 -2.71
C MET A 317 14.94 -4.07 -4.02
N PRO A 318 16.28 -4.11 -4.03
CA PRO A 318 17.02 -4.67 -5.16
C PRO A 318 16.75 -6.18 -5.25
N LEU A 319 16.19 -6.62 -6.37
CA LEU A 319 15.79 -8.03 -6.53
C LEU A 319 16.99 -8.98 -6.55
N MET A 320 18.10 -8.59 -7.14
CA MET A 320 19.32 -9.42 -7.12
C MET A 320 19.82 -9.64 -5.70
N THR A 321 19.85 -8.59 -4.88
CA THR A 321 20.24 -8.68 -3.47
C THR A 321 19.31 -9.61 -2.70
N TYR A 322 18.01 -9.44 -2.90
CA TYR A 322 17.00 -10.28 -2.25
C TYR A 322 17.17 -11.76 -2.63
N LEU A 323 17.31 -12.06 -3.92
CA LEU A 323 17.48 -13.42 -4.41
C LEU A 323 18.81 -14.04 -3.95
N ASN A 324 19.88 -13.26 -3.91
CA ASN A 324 21.16 -13.73 -3.39
C ASN A 324 21.09 -14.19 -1.93
N GLN A 325 20.24 -13.54 -1.13
CA GLN A 325 20.03 -13.88 0.29
C GLN A 325 19.06 -15.04 0.49
N HIS A 326 18.00 -15.14 -0.30
CA HIS A 326 16.89 -16.07 -0.07
C HIS A 326 16.87 -17.26 -1.02
N VAL A 327 17.44 -17.13 -2.21
CA VAL A 327 17.53 -18.18 -3.24
C VAL A 327 18.93 -18.12 -3.83
N PRO A 328 19.99 -18.56 -3.11
CA PRO A 328 21.38 -18.34 -3.53
C PRO A 328 21.75 -18.90 -4.90
N ASP A 329 21.05 -19.94 -5.34
CA ASP A 329 21.27 -20.64 -6.63
C ASP A 329 20.31 -20.15 -7.74
N TRP A 330 19.68 -18.99 -7.58
CA TRP A 330 18.71 -18.49 -8.56
C TRP A 330 19.27 -18.31 -9.98
N ARG A 331 20.59 -18.04 -10.10
CA ARG A 331 21.26 -17.89 -11.40
C ARG A 331 21.29 -19.17 -12.22
N GLU A 332 21.20 -20.33 -11.59
CA GLU A 332 21.11 -21.62 -12.28
C GLU A 332 19.80 -21.75 -13.08
N SER A 333 18.78 -20.98 -12.73
CA SER A 333 17.50 -20.94 -13.44
C SER A 333 17.48 -19.97 -14.63
N ILE A 334 18.58 -19.26 -14.91
CA ILE A 334 18.64 -18.32 -16.04
C ILE A 334 18.60 -19.08 -17.36
N ASP A 335 17.63 -18.73 -18.21
CA ASP A 335 17.48 -19.24 -19.57
C ASP A 335 17.18 -18.06 -20.52
N PRO A 336 18.14 -17.70 -21.40
CA PRO A 336 17.95 -16.56 -22.31
C PRO A 336 16.89 -16.77 -23.39
N ILE A 337 16.50 -18.01 -23.64
CA ILE A 337 15.64 -18.37 -24.77
C ILE A 337 14.20 -18.62 -24.33
N GLU A 338 14.01 -19.39 -23.26
CA GLU A 338 12.68 -19.77 -22.80
C GLU A 338 12.29 -19.13 -21.48
N ALA A 339 10.98 -18.83 -21.33
CA ALA A 339 10.44 -18.40 -20.07
C ALA A 339 10.39 -19.57 -19.10
N VAL A 340 11.16 -19.46 -18.03
CA VAL A 340 11.22 -20.50 -17.00
C VAL A 340 10.32 -20.17 -15.83
N ARG A 341 9.81 -21.23 -15.18
CA ARG A 341 9.03 -21.13 -13.96
C ARG A 341 9.59 -22.10 -12.92
N PRO A 342 10.72 -21.76 -12.29
CA PRO A 342 11.33 -22.65 -11.30
C PRO A 342 10.42 -22.86 -10.09
N ALA A 343 10.60 -23.96 -9.38
CA ALA A 343 9.79 -24.33 -8.23
C ALA A 343 9.84 -23.29 -7.09
N TRP A 344 10.96 -22.58 -6.95
CA TRP A 344 11.13 -21.53 -5.93
C TRP A 344 10.41 -20.22 -6.26
N LEU A 345 9.92 -20.03 -7.49
CA LEU A 345 9.38 -18.74 -7.95
C LEU A 345 8.16 -18.31 -7.16
N THR A 346 7.11 -19.14 -7.10
CA THR A 346 5.85 -18.78 -6.43
C THR A 346 6.02 -18.48 -4.94
N PRO A 347 6.69 -19.31 -4.13
CA PRO A 347 6.93 -18.98 -2.72
C PRO A 347 7.73 -17.70 -2.54
N THR A 348 8.76 -17.48 -3.36
CA THR A 348 9.61 -16.29 -3.28
C THR A 348 8.84 -15.03 -3.65
N VAL A 349 8.04 -15.07 -4.70
CA VAL A 349 7.18 -13.95 -5.12
C VAL A 349 6.18 -13.58 -4.02
N ASN A 350 5.58 -14.57 -3.36
CA ASN A 350 4.67 -14.33 -2.26
C ASN A 350 5.38 -13.63 -1.08
N ASN A 351 6.60 -14.04 -0.76
CA ASN A 351 7.39 -13.42 0.30
C ASN A 351 7.80 -11.99 -0.05
N ILE A 352 8.20 -11.75 -1.29
CA ILE A 352 8.53 -10.41 -1.79
C ILE A 352 7.29 -9.51 -1.73
N ALA A 353 6.14 -9.99 -2.16
CA ALA A 353 4.89 -9.24 -2.13
C ALA A 353 4.50 -8.83 -0.70
N ALA A 354 4.59 -9.75 0.26
CA ALA A 354 4.33 -9.47 1.67
C ALA A 354 5.29 -8.41 2.22
N ASP A 355 6.58 -8.51 1.89
CA ASP A 355 7.59 -7.52 2.30
C ASP A 355 7.35 -6.14 1.67
N LEU A 356 6.92 -6.09 0.41
CA LEU A 356 6.55 -4.83 -0.24
C LEU A 356 5.39 -4.14 0.47
N MET A 357 4.37 -4.88 0.89
CA MET A 357 3.23 -4.31 1.62
C MET A 357 3.69 -3.72 2.96
N VAL A 358 4.57 -4.41 3.67
CA VAL A 358 5.19 -3.89 4.90
C VAL A 358 5.96 -2.59 4.62
N ARG A 359 6.76 -2.55 3.57
CA ARG A 359 7.55 -1.36 3.20
C ARG A 359 6.68 -0.18 2.77
N ILE A 360 5.54 -0.43 2.13
CA ILE A 360 4.55 0.63 1.83
C ILE A 360 4.01 1.22 3.13
N ASN A 361 3.60 0.39 4.09
CA ASN A 361 3.12 0.84 5.38
C ASN A 361 4.19 1.55 6.21
N ASN A 362 5.44 1.11 6.12
CA ASN A 362 6.58 1.79 6.76
C ASN A 362 6.73 3.24 6.27
N ALA A 363 6.33 3.52 5.05
CA ALA A 363 6.35 4.84 4.43
C ALA A 363 5.03 5.62 4.67
N GLY A 364 4.18 5.19 5.57
CA GLY A 364 2.92 5.85 5.88
C GLY A 364 3.08 7.30 6.29
N ALA A 365 2.12 8.13 5.90
CA ALA A 365 2.08 9.56 6.20
C ALA A 365 0.87 9.90 7.05
N ALA A 366 1.10 10.38 8.27
CA ALA A 366 0.05 10.99 9.08
C ALA A 366 -0.23 12.41 8.59
N ASN A 367 -1.48 12.83 8.63
CA ASN A 367 -1.91 14.17 8.25
C ASN A 367 -3.05 14.67 9.14
N ALA A 368 -3.47 15.92 8.96
CA ALA A 368 -4.51 16.53 9.76
C ALA A 368 -5.83 15.75 9.71
N MET A 369 -6.23 15.30 8.52
CA MET A 369 -7.52 14.60 8.33
C MET A 369 -7.53 13.23 8.99
N ASN A 370 -6.52 12.39 8.76
CA ASN A 370 -6.53 11.06 9.35
C ASN A 370 -6.35 11.07 10.87
N LEU A 371 -5.63 12.03 11.43
CA LEU A 371 -5.51 12.20 12.87
C LEU A 371 -6.82 12.66 13.52
N CYS A 372 -7.48 13.67 12.96
CA CYS A 372 -8.78 14.15 13.44
C CYS A 372 -9.87 13.08 13.32
N CYS A 373 -9.90 12.35 12.20
CA CYS A 373 -10.84 11.24 12.01
C CYS A 373 -10.62 10.13 13.04
N THR A 374 -9.37 9.79 13.34
CA THR A 374 -9.04 8.78 14.36
C THR A 374 -9.59 9.18 15.72
N ALA A 375 -9.37 10.43 16.14
CA ALA A 375 -9.82 10.92 17.44
C ALA A 375 -11.35 11.00 17.55
N LEU A 376 -12.01 11.57 16.53
CA LEU A 376 -13.45 11.76 16.55
C LEU A 376 -14.21 10.44 16.43
N LEU A 377 -13.74 9.50 15.61
CA LEU A 377 -14.35 8.17 15.51
C LEU A 377 -14.17 7.34 16.79
N ALA A 378 -13.14 7.60 17.57
CA ALA A 378 -12.91 6.95 18.85
C ALA A 378 -13.84 7.50 19.96
N SER A 379 -14.33 8.72 19.84
CA SER A 379 -15.12 9.39 20.85
C SER A 379 -16.60 8.98 20.79
N ARG A 380 -17.30 9.12 21.93
CA ARG A 380 -18.75 8.95 21.97
C ARG A 380 -19.43 10.03 21.15
N GLN A 381 -20.45 9.66 20.39
CA GLN A 381 -21.21 10.56 19.52
C GLN A 381 -20.34 11.33 18.51
N ARG A 382 -19.08 10.86 18.30
CA ARG A 382 -18.15 11.44 17.34
C ARG A 382 -17.92 12.94 17.55
N SER A 383 -17.83 13.35 18.81
CA SER A 383 -17.66 14.75 19.17
C SER A 383 -16.66 14.92 20.31
N LEU A 384 -15.86 15.97 20.22
CA LEU A 384 -14.90 16.39 21.23
C LEU A 384 -14.88 17.90 21.29
N THR A 385 -14.66 18.48 22.46
CA THR A 385 -14.32 19.90 22.53
C THR A 385 -12.99 20.12 21.81
N ARG A 386 -12.78 21.34 21.33
CA ARG A 386 -11.50 21.68 20.68
C ARG A 386 -10.30 21.39 21.58
N GLU A 387 -10.40 21.66 22.87
CA GLU A 387 -9.37 21.35 23.85
C GLU A 387 -9.11 19.84 23.95
N GLN A 388 -10.17 19.03 24.04
CA GLN A 388 -10.08 17.57 24.09
C GLN A 388 -9.46 17.00 22.82
N LEU A 389 -9.86 17.52 21.66
CA LEU A 389 -9.30 17.10 20.36
C LEU A 389 -7.81 17.47 20.27
N THR A 390 -7.43 18.65 20.77
CA THR A 390 -6.05 19.10 20.81
C THR A 390 -5.19 18.16 21.67
N GLU A 391 -5.66 17.81 22.85
CA GLU A 391 -4.98 16.86 23.74
C GLU A 391 -4.81 15.49 23.08
N GLN A 392 -5.87 15.02 22.41
CA GLN A 392 -5.84 13.70 21.76
C GLN A 392 -4.87 13.69 20.56
N LEU A 393 -4.85 14.74 19.76
CA LEU A 393 -3.90 14.85 18.65
C LEU A 393 -2.46 14.96 19.18
N ASN A 394 -2.23 15.66 20.26
CA ASN A 394 -0.91 15.72 20.91
C ASN A 394 -0.46 14.33 21.35
N CYS A 395 -1.37 13.51 21.88
CA CYS A 395 -1.06 12.13 22.24
C CYS A 395 -0.57 11.34 21.03
N TYR A 396 -1.31 11.38 19.92
CA TYR A 396 -0.93 10.67 18.69
C TYR A 396 0.37 11.20 18.09
N LEU A 397 0.51 12.52 18.00
CA LEU A 397 1.69 13.17 17.45
C LEU A 397 2.95 12.83 18.25
N ASP A 398 2.88 12.91 19.57
CA ASP A 398 4.00 12.60 20.44
C ASP A 398 4.39 11.12 20.40
N LEU A 399 3.40 10.22 20.35
CA LEU A 399 3.67 8.79 20.13
C LEU A 399 4.44 8.58 18.83
N MET A 400 3.96 9.16 17.73
CA MET A 400 4.55 8.95 16.41
C MET A 400 5.87 9.70 16.22
N ARG A 401 6.09 10.83 16.89
CA ARG A 401 7.35 11.59 16.83
C ARG A 401 8.43 10.99 17.70
N ASN A 402 8.10 10.56 18.91
CA ASN A 402 9.05 10.05 19.89
C ASN A 402 9.33 8.56 19.76
N VAL A 403 8.35 7.79 19.29
CA VAL A 403 8.48 6.38 18.94
C VAL A 403 7.98 6.18 17.50
N PRO A 404 8.75 6.62 16.50
CA PRO A 404 8.32 6.51 15.09
C PRO A 404 7.99 5.08 14.71
N TYR A 405 6.91 4.91 13.94
CA TYR A 405 6.56 3.60 13.41
C TYR A 405 7.70 3.01 12.58
N SER A 406 8.30 3.84 11.75
CA SER A 406 9.49 3.49 10.98
C SER A 406 10.31 4.76 10.66
N THR A 407 11.53 4.57 10.17
CA THR A 407 12.38 5.67 9.69
C THR A 407 11.81 6.35 8.44
N ASP A 408 10.95 5.66 7.69
CA ASP A 408 10.37 6.14 6.44
C ASP A 408 8.99 6.79 6.62
N SER A 409 8.34 6.60 7.77
CA SER A 409 7.06 7.24 8.06
C SER A 409 7.21 8.74 8.29
N THR A 410 6.18 9.50 7.95
CA THR A 410 6.17 10.95 8.14
C THR A 410 5.03 11.38 9.05
N VAL A 411 5.34 12.37 9.87
CA VAL A 411 4.40 12.97 10.82
C VAL A 411 4.46 14.49 10.62
N PRO A 412 3.32 15.21 10.59
CA PRO A 412 3.35 16.66 10.44
C PRO A 412 4.18 17.34 11.52
N SER A 413 4.90 18.39 11.15
CA SER A 413 5.64 19.24 12.11
C SER A 413 4.76 20.31 12.77
N ALA A 414 3.58 20.57 12.20
CA ALA A 414 2.62 21.55 12.72
C ALA A 414 2.09 21.17 14.10
N SER A 415 1.64 22.15 14.87
CA SER A 415 0.99 21.92 16.15
C SER A 415 -0.39 21.27 15.98
N ALA A 416 -0.89 20.62 17.03
CA ALA A 416 -2.23 20.04 17.02
C ALA A 416 -3.31 21.09 16.69
N SER A 417 -3.18 22.30 17.23
CA SER A 417 -4.11 23.40 16.94
C SER A 417 -4.11 23.80 15.47
N GLU A 418 -2.93 23.91 14.85
CA GLU A 418 -2.80 24.22 13.42
C GLU A 418 -3.39 23.10 12.55
N LEU A 419 -3.19 21.84 12.92
CA LEU A 419 -3.75 20.69 12.21
C LEU A 419 -5.29 20.66 12.30
N ILE A 420 -5.84 21.00 13.46
CA ILE A 420 -7.31 21.10 13.63
C ILE A 420 -7.86 22.23 12.75
N ASP A 421 -7.23 23.39 12.74
CA ASP A 421 -7.65 24.50 11.88
C ASP A 421 -7.63 24.09 10.40
N HIS A 422 -6.58 23.41 9.97
CA HIS A 422 -6.47 22.91 8.62
C HIS A 422 -7.58 21.89 8.29
N ALA A 423 -7.82 20.93 9.18
CA ALA A 423 -8.88 19.93 9.00
C ALA A 423 -10.27 20.55 8.91
N LEU A 424 -10.55 21.58 9.69
CA LEU A 424 -11.83 22.30 9.64
C LEU A 424 -12.05 23.01 8.30
N GLN A 425 -10.99 23.49 7.67
CA GLN A 425 -11.07 24.10 6.33
C GLN A 425 -11.49 23.10 5.24
N MET A 426 -11.37 21.81 5.48
CA MET A 426 -11.80 20.75 4.55
C MET A 426 -13.32 20.55 4.54
N ASN A 427 -14.06 21.19 5.43
CA ASN A 427 -15.54 21.18 5.51
C ASN A 427 -16.16 19.78 5.69
N LYS A 428 -15.48 18.89 6.41
CA LYS A 428 -15.98 17.55 6.74
C LYS A 428 -16.49 17.42 8.17
N PHE A 429 -16.14 18.39 9.01
CA PHE A 429 -16.52 18.44 10.42
C PHE A 429 -17.39 19.68 10.68
N GLU A 430 -18.32 19.54 11.62
CA GLU A 430 -19.14 20.64 12.11
C GLU A 430 -18.54 21.23 13.37
N VAL A 431 -18.68 22.53 13.55
CA VAL A 431 -18.29 23.22 14.77
C VAL A 431 -19.52 23.82 15.42
N GLU A 432 -19.78 23.38 16.65
CA GLU A 432 -20.86 23.94 17.48
C GLU A 432 -20.24 24.81 18.57
N LYS A 433 -20.62 26.07 18.61
CA LYS A 433 -20.10 27.00 19.61
C LYS A 433 -20.86 26.87 20.91
N ASP A 434 -20.15 26.57 21.98
CA ASP A 434 -20.67 26.49 23.34
C ASP A 434 -19.96 27.51 24.24
N THR A 435 -20.57 27.82 25.40
CA THR A 435 -19.99 28.73 26.40
C THR A 435 -18.67 28.24 27.00
N ILE A 436 -18.41 26.92 26.95
CA ILE A 436 -17.19 26.27 27.47
C ILE A 436 -16.12 26.15 26.40
N GLY A 437 -16.44 26.40 25.14
CA GLY A 437 -15.54 26.28 24.01
C GLY A 437 -16.22 25.64 22.79
N ASP A 438 -15.52 25.59 21.68
CA ASP A 438 -16.03 24.98 20.46
C ASP A 438 -16.09 23.46 20.60
N ILE A 439 -17.18 22.86 20.13
CA ILE A 439 -17.34 21.42 20.01
C ILE A 439 -17.16 21.04 18.54
N ILE A 440 -16.24 20.13 18.26
CA ILE A 440 -15.98 19.63 16.92
C ILE A 440 -16.68 18.29 16.77
N ILE A 441 -17.53 18.18 15.74
CA ILE A 441 -18.42 17.04 15.53
C ILE A 441 -18.15 16.44 14.16
N LEU A 442 -18.00 15.13 14.13
CA LEU A 442 -18.04 14.37 12.88
C LEU A 442 -19.49 13.95 12.63
N PRO A 443 -20.18 14.55 11.62
CA PRO A 443 -21.57 14.21 11.34
C PRO A 443 -21.76 12.72 11.06
N ARG A 444 -22.90 12.19 11.48
CA ARG A 444 -23.21 10.76 11.30
C ARG A 444 -23.14 10.33 9.82
N GLU A 445 -23.57 11.19 8.91
CA GLU A 445 -23.56 10.94 7.46
C GLU A 445 -22.15 10.81 6.92
N GLN A 446 -21.16 11.45 7.55
CA GLN A 446 -19.77 11.44 7.16
C GLN A 446 -18.96 10.33 7.85
N ALA A 447 -19.49 9.73 8.91
CA ALA A 447 -18.73 8.80 9.75
C ALA A 447 -18.18 7.60 8.98
N VAL A 448 -18.98 6.98 8.11
CA VAL A 448 -18.54 5.85 7.28
C VAL A 448 -17.44 6.28 6.31
N LEU A 449 -17.59 7.44 5.68
CA LEU A 449 -16.61 7.97 4.73
C LEU A 449 -15.28 8.28 5.43
N MET A 450 -15.34 8.81 6.64
CA MET A 450 -14.16 9.24 7.38
C MET A 450 -13.37 8.06 7.98
N THR A 451 -13.96 6.87 8.10
CA THR A 451 -13.21 5.66 8.47
C THR A 451 -12.10 5.35 7.47
N TYR A 452 -12.27 5.74 6.21
CA TYR A 452 -11.25 5.60 5.17
C TYR A 452 -9.93 6.25 5.58
N TYR A 453 -9.99 7.48 6.07
CA TYR A 453 -8.80 8.24 6.46
C TYR A 453 -8.17 7.72 7.74
N ARG A 454 -8.98 7.31 8.73
CA ARG A 454 -8.49 6.60 9.91
C ARG A 454 -7.72 5.33 9.53
N ASN A 455 -8.24 4.58 8.58
CA ASN A 455 -7.63 3.32 8.12
C ASN A 455 -6.29 3.52 7.41
N ASN A 456 -6.03 4.69 6.85
CA ASN A 456 -4.75 4.98 6.22
C ASN A 456 -3.56 4.92 7.19
N ILE A 457 -3.80 5.21 8.46
CA ILE A 457 -2.75 5.21 9.51
C ILE A 457 -3.03 4.22 10.65
N ALA A 458 -4.01 3.33 10.50
CA ALA A 458 -4.37 2.37 11.54
C ALA A 458 -3.18 1.51 11.99
N HIS A 459 -2.32 1.11 11.07
CA HIS A 459 -1.09 0.35 11.37
C HIS A 459 -0.11 1.12 12.26
N MET A 460 -0.08 2.44 12.17
CA MET A 460 0.86 3.28 12.93
C MET A 460 0.47 3.42 14.41
N LEU A 461 -0.79 3.20 14.74
CA LEU A 461 -1.33 3.41 16.10
C LEU A 461 -1.85 2.13 16.75
N VAL A 462 -1.97 1.02 16.03
CA VAL A 462 -2.62 -0.20 16.55
C VAL A 462 -1.91 -0.79 17.76
N LEU A 463 -0.59 -0.80 17.78
CA LEU A 463 0.16 -1.36 18.91
C LEU A 463 0.01 -0.53 20.18
N PRO A 464 0.23 0.79 20.18
CA PRO A 464 -0.06 1.60 21.37
C PRO A 464 -1.56 1.55 21.76
N SER A 465 -2.47 1.45 20.79
CA SER A 465 -3.91 1.29 21.08
C SER A 465 -4.23 -0.02 21.78
N LEU A 466 -3.61 -1.13 21.35
CA LEU A 466 -3.76 -2.43 22.00
C LEU A 466 -3.21 -2.39 23.44
N MET A 467 -2.04 -1.81 23.64
CA MET A 467 -1.44 -1.64 24.97
C MET A 467 -2.36 -0.82 25.88
N ALA A 468 -2.88 0.29 25.37
CA ALA A 468 -3.83 1.14 26.09
C ALA A 468 -5.11 0.37 26.47
N ALA A 469 -5.64 -0.44 25.57
CA ALA A 469 -6.82 -1.25 25.83
C ALA A 469 -6.59 -2.26 26.97
N ILE A 470 -5.46 -2.94 26.95
CA ILE A 470 -5.09 -3.93 27.97
C ILE A 470 -4.89 -3.25 29.33
N VAL A 471 -4.12 -2.16 29.38
CA VAL A 471 -3.86 -1.43 30.63
C VAL A 471 -5.14 -0.84 31.21
N THR A 472 -5.99 -0.27 30.37
CA THR A 472 -7.28 0.32 30.78
C THR A 472 -8.18 -0.72 31.45
N GLN A 473 -8.23 -1.93 30.88
CA GLN A 473 -9.05 -3.01 31.40
C GLN A 473 -8.55 -3.53 32.77
N HIS A 474 -7.26 -3.69 32.91
CA HIS A 474 -6.66 -4.25 34.12
C HIS A 474 -6.40 -3.21 35.22
N ARG A 475 -6.45 -1.92 34.89
CA ARG A 475 -6.07 -0.76 35.73
C ARG A 475 -4.62 -0.74 36.15
N HIS A 476 -4.05 -1.86 36.50
CA HIS A 476 -2.62 -2.10 36.68
C HIS A 476 -2.28 -3.48 36.15
N ILE A 477 -1.14 -3.60 35.53
CA ILE A 477 -0.70 -4.85 34.92
C ILE A 477 0.82 -4.91 34.95
N SER A 478 1.38 -6.08 35.23
CA SER A 478 2.80 -6.27 35.12
C SER A 478 3.25 -6.20 33.65
N ARG A 479 4.47 -5.71 33.43
CA ARG A 479 5.06 -5.65 32.11
C ARG A 479 5.08 -7.02 31.42
N ASP A 480 5.41 -8.08 32.14
CA ASP A 480 5.48 -9.42 31.58
C ASP A 480 4.11 -9.94 31.12
N VAL A 481 3.06 -9.67 31.89
CA VAL A 481 1.69 -10.06 31.52
C VAL A 481 1.20 -9.25 30.31
N LEU A 482 1.49 -7.95 30.26
CA LEU A 482 1.19 -7.12 29.09
C LEU A 482 1.87 -7.69 27.83
N MET A 483 3.15 -8.03 27.94
CA MET A 483 3.93 -8.62 26.86
C MET A 483 3.33 -9.93 26.39
N GLU A 484 2.93 -10.80 27.31
CA GLU A 484 2.27 -12.08 27.02
C GLU A 484 0.96 -11.88 26.24
N HIS A 485 0.10 -10.95 26.69
CA HIS A 485 -1.16 -10.65 26.02
C HIS A 485 -0.94 -10.08 24.61
N VAL A 486 0.01 -9.18 24.44
CA VAL A 486 0.36 -8.63 23.13
C VAL A 486 0.90 -9.74 22.21
N ASN A 487 1.77 -10.61 22.70
CA ASN A 487 2.30 -11.73 21.92
C ASN A 487 1.22 -12.69 21.41
N VAL A 488 0.16 -12.90 22.17
CA VAL A 488 -0.96 -13.76 21.75
C VAL A 488 -1.74 -13.12 20.59
N LEU A 489 -1.98 -11.80 20.64
CA LEU A 489 -2.83 -11.12 19.66
C LEU A 489 -2.05 -10.56 18.45
N TYR A 490 -0.77 -10.37 18.60
CA TYR A 490 0.05 -9.69 17.59
C TYR A 490 0.10 -10.39 16.22
N PRO A 491 0.22 -11.72 16.11
CA PRO A 491 0.26 -12.37 14.78
C PRO A 491 -0.95 -12.07 13.92
N MET A 492 -2.13 -11.96 14.51
CA MET A 492 -3.37 -11.63 13.81
C MET A 492 -3.35 -10.17 13.33
N LEU A 493 -2.90 -9.27 14.18
CA LEU A 493 -2.73 -7.86 13.83
C LEU A 493 -1.69 -7.66 12.72
N LYS A 494 -0.56 -8.36 12.82
CA LYS A 494 0.50 -8.29 11.83
C LYS A 494 0.02 -8.73 10.45
N ALA A 495 -0.71 -9.83 10.37
CA ALA A 495 -1.24 -10.33 9.12
C ALA A 495 -2.31 -9.40 8.53
N GLU A 496 -3.20 -8.86 9.34
CA GLU A 496 -4.29 -7.98 8.89
C GLU A 496 -3.78 -6.63 8.39
N LEU A 497 -2.81 -6.03 9.09
CA LEU A 497 -2.34 -4.67 8.86
C LEU A 497 -0.94 -4.56 8.26
N PHE A 498 -0.32 -5.66 7.89
CA PHE A 498 1.04 -5.69 7.36
C PHE A 498 2.03 -4.95 8.26
N LEU A 499 2.04 -5.30 9.56
CA LEU A 499 2.91 -4.67 10.55
C LEU A 499 4.36 -5.10 10.37
N ARG A 500 5.28 -4.21 10.76
CA ARG A 500 6.71 -4.36 10.49
C ARG A 500 7.49 -5.25 11.44
N TRP A 501 7.02 -5.37 12.70
CA TRP A 501 7.83 -6.04 13.73
C TRP A 501 7.67 -7.55 13.70
N ASP A 502 8.79 -8.26 13.88
CA ASP A 502 8.77 -9.65 14.25
C ASP A 502 8.57 -9.78 15.77
N ARG A 503 8.18 -10.97 16.24
CA ARG A 503 7.91 -11.19 17.67
C ARG A 503 9.08 -10.84 18.58
N ASP A 504 10.30 -11.12 18.16
CA ASP A 504 11.51 -10.81 18.92
C ASP A 504 11.80 -9.31 19.05
N GLU A 505 11.24 -8.49 18.17
CA GLU A 505 11.35 -7.04 18.23
C GLU A 505 10.31 -6.39 19.17
N LEU A 506 9.22 -7.10 19.51
CA LEU A 506 8.11 -6.55 20.31
C LEU A 506 8.52 -6.06 21.71
N PRO A 507 9.38 -6.76 22.48
CA PRO A 507 9.77 -6.29 23.80
C PRO A 507 10.33 -4.86 23.79
N ASP A 508 11.23 -4.54 22.88
CA ASP A 508 11.85 -3.22 22.79
C ASP A 508 10.84 -2.14 22.38
N VAL A 509 9.95 -2.45 21.43
CA VAL A 509 8.91 -1.52 20.96
C VAL A 509 7.89 -1.25 22.06
N ILE A 510 7.45 -2.28 22.76
CA ILE A 510 6.50 -2.15 23.87
C ILE A 510 7.10 -1.31 24.99
N ASP A 511 8.38 -1.49 25.32
CA ASP A 511 9.08 -0.68 26.31
C ASP A 511 9.16 0.79 25.87
N ALA A 512 9.53 1.04 24.63
CA ALA A 512 9.60 2.38 24.10
C ALA A 512 8.24 3.09 24.15
N LEU A 513 7.17 2.39 23.76
CA LEU A 513 5.81 2.92 23.82
C LEU A 513 5.33 3.14 25.25
N ALA A 514 5.62 2.21 26.17
CA ALA A 514 5.27 2.37 27.59
C ALA A 514 5.98 3.59 28.19
N ASN A 515 7.26 3.78 27.91
CA ASN A 515 8.02 4.94 28.36
C ASN A 515 7.44 6.25 27.81
N GLU A 516 7.03 6.28 26.56
CA GLU A 516 6.38 7.45 25.96
C GLU A 516 5.01 7.73 26.58
N MET A 517 4.21 6.70 26.84
CA MET A 517 2.94 6.84 27.55
C MET A 517 3.14 7.40 28.98
N GLN A 518 4.19 6.97 29.67
CA GLN A 518 4.56 7.51 30.97
C GLN A 518 4.97 8.98 30.86
N ARG A 519 5.80 9.32 29.89
CA ARG A 519 6.21 10.72 29.65
C ARG A 519 5.01 11.62 29.42
N GLN A 520 4.01 11.16 28.70
CA GLN A 520 2.75 11.90 28.47
C GLN A 520 1.85 11.97 29.70
N GLY A 521 2.15 11.20 30.73
CA GLY A 521 1.31 11.12 31.94
C GLY A 521 0.09 10.24 31.80
N LEU A 522 0.01 9.38 30.77
CA LEU A 522 -1.10 8.46 30.56
C LEU A 522 -1.07 7.28 31.55
N ILE A 523 0.12 6.83 31.86
CA ILE A 523 0.41 5.74 32.81
C ILE A 523 1.56 6.14 33.72
N THR A 524 1.70 5.39 34.83
CA THR A 524 2.90 5.41 35.67
C THR A 524 3.53 4.03 35.68
N LEU A 525 4.86 3.96 35.63
CA LEU A 525 5.63 2.73 35.75
C LEU A 525 6.19 2.64 37.17
N GLN A 526 5.78 1.62 37.93
CA GLN A 526 6.22 1.36 39.30
C GLN A 526 6.50 -0.15 39.43
N ASP A 527 7.73 -0.51 39.82
CA ASP A 527 8.13 -1.89 40.09
C ASP A 527 7.76 -2.87 38.94
N ASP A 528 8.06 -2.50 37.70
CA ASP A 528 7.70 -3.24 36.47
C ASP A 528 6.19 -3.42 36.26
N GLU A 529 5.36 -2.62 36.89
CA GLU A 529 3.92 -2.56 36.66
C GLU A 529 3.52 -1.25 36.01
N LEU A 530 2.57 -1.33 35.08
CA LEU A 530 1.93 -0.20 34.44
C LEU A 530 0.62 0.11 35.17
N HIS A 531 0.48 1.34 35.63
CA HIS A 531 -0.72 1.83 36.32
C HIS A 531 -1.38 2.94 35.52
N ILE A 532 -2.70 2.94 35.44
CA ILE A 532 -3.45 4.05 34.83
C ILE A 532 -3.22 5.33 35.66
N ASN A 533 -3.01 6.44 34.98
CA ASN A 533 -3.08 7.75 35.60
C ASN A 533 -4.50 8.32 35.44
N PRO A 534 -5.29 8.45 36.52
CA PRO A 534 -6.68 8.93 36.42
C PRO A 534 -6.82 10.32 35.82
N ALA A 535 -5.81 11.16 35.93
CA ALA A 535 -5.83 12.53 35.42
C ALA A 535 -5.93 12.61 33.88
N HIS A 536 -5.46 11.56 33.18
CA HIS A 536 -5.46 11.46 31.72
C HIS A 536 -6.23 10.25 31.20
N SER A 537 -7.20 9.76 31.98
CA SER A 537 -7.94 8.55 31.63
C SER A 537 -8.70 8.64 30.31
N ARG A 538 -9.26 9.81 29.97
CA ARG A 538 -9.97 10.02 28.70
C ARG A 538 -9.04 9.88 27.50
N THR A 539 -7.86 10.50 27.53
CA THR A 539 -6.90 10.40 26.46
C THR A 539 -6.43 8.96 26.25
N LEU A 540 -6.21 8.23 27.33
CA LEU A 540 -5.86 6.81 27.27
C LEU A 540 -7.00 5.95 26.71
N GLN A 541 -8.24 6.20 27.13
CA GLN A 541 -9.40 5.48 26.62
C GLN A 541 -9.64 5.73 25.12
N LEU A 542 -9.46 6.96 24.66
CA LEU A 542 -9.56 7.28 23.24
C LEU A 542 -8.46 6.62 22.42
N LEU A 543 -7.25 6.52 22.96
CA LEU A 543 -6.18 5.75 22.33
C LEU A 543 -6.55 4.26 22.26
N ALA A 544 -7.04 3.69 23.34
CA ALA A 544 -7.49 2.29 23.41
C ALA A 544 -8.58 1.97 22.40
N ALA A 545 -9.47 2.91 22.13
CA ALA A 545 -10.56 2.75 21.17
C ALA A 545 -10.08 2.41 19.75
N GLY A 546 -8.84 2.72 19.39
CA GLY A 546 -8.26 2.36 18.10
C GLY A 546 -8.15 0.85 17.85
N ALA A 547 -8.11 0.04 18.89
CA ALA A 547 -8.09 -1.42 18.79
C ALA A 547 -9.48 -2.08 18.98
N ARG A 548 -10.49 -1.33 19.36
CA ARG A 548 -11.81 -1.85 19.78
C ARG A 548 -12.44 -2.77 18.74
N GLU A 549 -12.62 -2.28 17.53
CA GLU A 549 -13.31 -3.01 16.47
C GLU A 549 -12.55 -4.27 16.05
N THR A 550 -11.24 -4.19 16.02
CA THR A 550 -10.36 -5.33 15.72
C THR A 550 -10.50 -6.44 16.76
N LEU A 551 -10.49 -6.08 18.05
CA LEU A 551 -10.66 -7.02 19.14
C LEU A 551 -12.04 -7.67 19.13
N GLN A 552 -13.08 -6.92 18.79
CA GLN A 552 -14.44 -7.44 18.64
C GLN A 552 -14.52 -8.48 17.51
N ARG A 553 -13.91 -8.23 16.36
CA ARG A 553 -13.86 -9.21 15.27
C ARG A 553 -13.15 -10.50 15.68
N TYR A 554 -12.02 -10.39 16.35
CA TYR A 554 -11.29 -11.56 16.81
C TYR A 554 -12.11 -12.35 17.83
N ALA A 555 -12.80 -11.67 18.75
CA ALA A 555 -13.67 -12.31 19.71
C ALA A 555 -14.80 -13.11 19.03
N ILE A 556 -15.40 -12.58 17.97
CA ILE A 556 -16.42 -13.30 17.20
C ILE A 556 -15.90 -14.63 16.69
N THR A 557 -14.78 -14.61 16.00
CA THR A 557 -14.23 -15.79 15.35
C THR A 557 -13.73 -16.82 16.36
N PHE A 558 -13.06 -16.39 17.43
CA PHE A 558 -12.63 -17.30 18.50
C PHE A 558 -13.80 -17.93 19.26
N TRP A 559 -14.88 -17.17 19.48
CA TRP A 559 -16.09 -17.73 20.11
C TRP A 559 -16.72 -18.81 19.23
N LEU A 560 -16.94 -18.54 17.95
CA LEU A 560 -17.53 -19.51 17.03
C LEU A 560 -16.68 -20.77 16.88
N LEU A 561 -15.37 -20.60 16.81
CA LEU A 561 -14.43 -21.71 16.73
C LEU A 561 -14.43 -22.56 18.00
N SER A 562 -14.52 -21.93 19.17
CA SER A 562 -14.59 -22.63 20.45
C SER A 562 -15.92 -23.36 20.66
N ALA A 563 -17.02 -22.78 20.17
CA ALA A 563 -18.34 -23.39 20.24
C ALA A 563 -18.51 -24.59 19.31
N ASN A 564 -17.86 -24.56 18.15
CA ASN A 564 -17.85 -25.64 17.17
C ASN A 564 -16.43 -25.88 16.63
N PRO A 565 -15.62 -26.68 17.35
CA PRO A 565 -14.21 -26.90 16.97
C PRO A 565 -13.99 -27.56 15.62
N SER A 566 -14.99 -28.26 15.10
CA SER A 566 -14.93 -28.96 13.80
C SER A 566 -15.52 -28.15 12.64
N ILE A 567 -15.84 -26.89 12.86
CA ILE A 567 -16.37 -26.00 11.83
C ILE A 567 -15.38 -25.86 10.68
N ASN A 568 -15.87 -25.99 9.41
CA ASN A 568 -15.00 -25.80 8.27
C ASN A 568 -14.68 -24.30 8.06
N ARG A 569 -13.59 -24.02 7.36
CA ARG A 569 -13.08 -22.66 7.16
C ARG A 569 -14.09 -21.74 6.49
N GLY A 570 -14.73 -22.19 5.42
CA GLY A 570 -15.72 -21.41 4.71
C GLY A 570 -16.93 -21.05 5.55
N THR A 571 -17.42 -21.98 6.36
CA THR A 571 -18.53 -21.76 7.30
C THR A 571 -18.12 -20.81 8.42
N LEU A 572 -16.92 -20.94 8.97
CA LEU A 572 -16.40 -20.05 10.01
C LEU A 572 -16.32 -18.60 9.51
N GLU A 573 -15.78 -18.40 8.32
CA GLU A 573 -15.71 -17.07 7.68
C GLU A 573 -17.12 -16.48 7.50
N LYS A 574 -18.05 -17.27 6.97
CA LYS A 574 -19.42 -16.83 6.71
C LYS A 574 -20.19 -16.50 7.98
N GLU A 575 -20.12 -17.36 9.00
CA GLU A 575 -20.78 -17.13 10.28
C GLU A 575 -20.18 -15.96 11.05
N SER A 576 -18.85 -15.83 11.04
CA SER A 576 -18.16 -14.68 11.63
C SER A 576 -18.63 -13.37 11.01
N ARG A 577 -18.74 -13.34 9.69
CA ARG A 577 -19.24 -12.19 8.95
C ARG A 577 -20.69 -11.85 9.28
N THR A 578 -21.53 -12.86 9.42
CA THR A 578 -22.96 -12.68 9.79
C THR A 578 -23.09 -12.07 11.18
N VAL A 579 -22.33 -12.55 12.15
CA VAL A 579 -22.31 -11.99 13.50
C VAL A 579 -21.76 -10.56 13.49
N ALA A 580 -20.72 -10.31 12.73
CA ALA A 580 -20.15 -8.96 12.59
C ALA A 580 -21.15 -7.97 11.97
N GLN A 581 -21.90 -8.37 10.97
CA GLN A 581 -22.97 -7.55 10.38
C GLN A 581 -24.05 -7.21 11.41
N ARG A 582 -24.46 -8.18 12.24
CA ARG A 582 -25.41 -7.97 13.33
C ARG A 582 -24.89 -7.00 14.37
N LEU A 583 -23.64 -7.15 14.80
CA LEU A 583 -22.97 -6.23 15.72
C LEU A 583 -22.90 -4.81 15.16
N SER A 584 -22.56 -4.69 13.89
CA SER A 584 -22.47 -3.40 13.20
C SER A 584 -23.79 -2.62 13.28
N VAL A 585 -24.90 -3.31 13.05
CA VAL A 585 -26.24 -2.71 13.12
C VAL A 585 -26.63 -2.36 14.56
N LEU A 586 -26.44 -3.31 15.51
CA LEU A 586 -26.87 -3.15 16.89
C LEU A 586 -26.05 -2.13 17.68
N HIS A 587 -24.76 -2.02 17.40
CA HIS A 587 -23.83 -1.18 18.17
C HIS A 587 -23.32 0.03 17.40
N GLY A 588 -23.87 0.29 16.21
CA GLY A 588 -23.56 1.50 15.42
C GLY A 588 -22.10 1.57 14.95
N ILE A 589 -21.51 0.45 14.57
CA ILE A 589 -20.13 0.41 14.06
C ILE A 589 -20.11 0.95 12.64
N ASN A 590 -19.30 1.98 12.39
CA ASN A 590 -19.26 2.70 11.11
C ASN A 590 -18.28 2.09 10.10
N ALA A 591 -17.31 1.30 10.55
CA ALA A 591 -16.24 0.76 9.71
C ALA A 591 -16.75 -0.32 8.76
N PRO A 592 -16.69 -0.12 7.43
CA PRO A 592 -17.14 -1.13 6.46
C PRO A 592 -16.32 -2.41 6.51
N GLU A 593 -15.03 -2.33 6.83
CA GLU A 593 -14.14 -3.49 6.95
C GLU A 593 -14.48 -4.39 8.13
N PHE A 594 -15.33 -3.93 9.05
CA PHE A 594 -15.70 -4.72 10.23
C PHE A 594 -16.36 -6.05 9.87
N PHE A 595 -17.08 -6.11 8.76
CA PHE A 595 -17.71 -7.34 8.25
C PHE A 595 -17.24 -7.73 6.85
N ASP A 596 -16.06 -7.27 6.44
CA ASP A 596 -15.49 -7.59 5.13
C ASP A 596 -15.02 -9.04 5.07
N LYS A 597 -15.41 -9.73 4.02
CA LYS A 597 -15.03 -11.13 3.75
C LYS A 597 -13.51 -11.32 3.76
N ALA A 598 -12.76 -10.40 3.15
CA ALA A 598 -11.31 -10.49 3.04
C ALA A 598 -10.63 -10.47 4.41
N VAL A 599 -11.14 -9.68 5.34
CA VAL A 599 -10.60 -9.57 6.70
C VAL A 599 -10.78 -10.88 7.47
N PHE A 600 -11.94 -11.50 7.36
CA PHE A 600 -12.19 -12.79 8.02
C PHE A 600 -11.45 -13.95 7.36
N SER A 601 -11.31 -13.95 6.04
CA SER A 601 -10.49 -14.94 5.33
C SER A 601 -9.03 -14.88 5.78
N SER A 602 -8.47 -13.69 5.91
CA SER A 602 -7.11 -13.48 6.42
C SER A 602 -6.98 -13.94 7.87
N LEU A 603 -7.96 -13.63 8.71
CA LEU A 603 -7.97 -14.06 10.12
C LEU A 603 -7.97 -15.59 10.24
N VAL A 604 -8.86 -16.29 9.54
CA VAL A 604 -8.95 -17.74 9.58
C VAL A 604 -7.66 -18.40 9.08
N LEU A 605 -7.05 -17.86 8.03
CA LEU A 605 -5.75 -18.33 7.55
C LEU A 605 -4.66 -18.17 8.61
N THR A 606 -4.63 -17.05 9.31
CA THR A 606 -3.67 -16.79 10.39
C THR A 606 -3.88 -17.75 11.57
N LEU A 607 -5.13 -18.06 11.92
CA LEU A 607 -5.44 -19.04 12.98
C LEU A 607 -4.89 -20.43 12.65
N ARG A 608 -4.91 -20.80 11.38
CA ARG A 608 -4.30 -22.04 10.92
C ARG A 608 -2.77 -21.96 11.03
N ASP A 609 -2.16 -20.88 10.56
CA ASP A 609 -0.70 -20.69 10.58
C ASP A 609 -0.15 -20.65 12.02
N GLU A 610 -0.93 -20.13 12.97
CA GLU A 610 -0.58 -20.07 14.39
C GLU A 610 -0.94 -21.34 15.18
N GLY A 611 -1.49 -22.35 14.52
CA GLY A 611 -1.78 -23.65 15.13
C GLY A 611 -3.09 -23.75 15.91
N TYR A 612 -3.96 -22.74 15.86
CA TYR A 612 -5.30 -22.83 16.49
C TYR A 612 -6.24 -23.75 15.72
N ILE A 613 -6.02 -23.91 14.44
CA ILE A 613 -6.72 -24.86 13.59
C ILE A 613 -5.68 -25.86 13.08
N SER A 614 -5.88 -27.16 13.33
CA SER A 614 -4.96 -28.21 12.89
C SER A 614 -5.05 -28.45 11.37
N ASP A 615 -4.11 -29.22 10.82
CA ASP A 615 -4.13 -29.63 9.41
C ASP A 615 -5.37 -30.47 9.06
N SER A 616 -5.94 -31.17 10.03
CA SER A 616 -7.22 -31.89 9.88
C SER A 616 -8.44 -30.98 9.87
N GLY A 617 -8.27 -29.69 10.18
CA GLY A 617 -9.33 -28.69 10.22
C GLY A 617 -10.02 -28.53 11.57
N ASP A 618 -9.59 -29.28 12.59
CA ASP A 618 -10.16 -29.22 13.93
C ASP A 618 -9.38 -28.26 14.83
N ALA A 619 -10.11 -27.55 15.71
CA ALA A 619 -9.54 -26.70 16.74
C ALA A 619 -9.50 -27.41 18.09
N GLU A 620 -8.57 -26.98 18.96
CA GLU A 620 -8.56 -27.41 20.36
C GLU A 620 -9.36 -26.40 21.21
N PRO A 621 -10.55 -26.78 21.74
CA PRO A 621 -11.44 -25.84 22.42
C PRO A 621 -10.81 -25.13 23.61
N ALA A 622 -9.91 -25.79 24.33
CA ALA A 622 -9.25 -25.22 25.51
C ALA A 622 -8.34 -24.04 25.11
N GLU A 623 -7.59 -24.16 24.02
CA GLU A 623 -6.68 -23.13 23.53
C GLU A 623 -7.44 -21.94 22.94
N THR A 624 -8.46 -22.20 22.13
CA THR A 624 -9.28 -21.14 21.52
C THR A 624 -10.11 -20.40 22.55
N MET A 625 -10.65 -21.08 23.55
CA MET A 625 -11.42 -20.49 24.66
C MET A 625 -10.52 -19.60 25.53
N LYS A 626 -9.28 -19.97 25.74
CA LYS A 626 -8.31 -19.16 26.49
C LYS A 626 -8.06 -17.81 25.81
N VAL A 627 -7.89 -17.79 24.49
CA VAL A 627 -7.76 -16.56 23.72
C VAL A 627 -9.07 -15.77 23.73
N TYR A 628 -10.20 -16.44 23.57
CA TYR A 628 -11.50 -15.79 23.66
C TYR A 628 -11.71 -15.08 25.00
N GLN A 629 -11.37 -15.71 26.10
CA GLN A 629 -11.48 -15.09 27.43
C GLN A 629 -10.62 -13.84 27.56
N LEU A 630 -9.41 -13.84 27.01
CA LEU A 630 -8.56 -12.66 26.93
C LEU A 630 -9.26 -11.55 26.15
N LEU A 631 -9.80 -11.85 24.97
CA LEU A 631 -10.53 -10.89 24.14
C LEU A 631 -11.82 -10.39 24.80
N ALA A 632 -12.56 -11.28 25.47
CA ALA A 632 -13.81 -10.96 26.14
C ALA A 632 -13.64 -9.93 27.26
N GLU A 633 -12.50 -9.94 27.94
CA GLU A 633 -12.15 -8.92 28.94
C GLU A 633 -11.92 -7.54 28.32
N LEU A 634 -11.53 -7.48 27.05
CA LEU A 634 -11.17 -6.24 26.34
C LEU A 634 -12.34 -5.61 25.57
N ILE A 635 -13.48 -6.29 25.52
CA ILE A 635 -14.71 -5.79 24.87
C ILE A 635 -15.79 -5.48 25.91
N THR A 636 -16.81 -4.71 25.52
CA THR A 636 -17.92 -4.35 26.41
C THR A 636 -18.84 -5.54 26.67
N SER A 637 -19.54 -5.52 27.81
CA SER A 637 -20.45 -6.60 28.23
C SER A 637 -21.58 -6.85 27.22
N ASP A 638 -22.16 -5.79 26.67
CA ASP A 638 -23.25 -5.87 25.68
C ASP A 638 -22.77 -6.48 24.35
N VAL A 639 -21.59 -6.14 23.88
CA VAL A 639 -20.99 -6.77 22.69
C VAL A 639 -20.71 -8.24 22.96
N ARG A 640 -20.16 -8.56 24.13
CA ARG A 640 -19.91 -9.93 24.56
C ARG A 640 -21.19 -10.78 24.58
N LEU A 641 -22.28 -10.24 25.17
CA LEU A 641 -23.57 -10.92 25.18
C LEU A 641 -24.13 -11.15 23.79
N THR A 642 -24.00 -10.20 22.90
CA THR A 642 -24.44 -10.33 21.51
C THR A 642 -23.65 -11.43 20.77
N ILE A 643 -22.35 -11.51 20.97
CA ILE A 643 -21.51 -12.56 20.38
C ILE A 643 -21.89 -13.94 20.93
N GLU A 644 -22.00 -14.09 22.25
CA GLU A 644 -22.28 -15.37 22.90
C GLU A 644 -23.71 -15.88 22.61
N SER A 645 -24.67 -14.97 22.43
CA SER A 645 -26.04 -15.36 22.08
C SER A 645 -26.22 -15.79 20.62
N ALA A 646 -25.28 -15.48 19.74
CA ALA A 646 -25.35 -15.86 18.34
C ALA A 646 -25.33 -17.38 18.12
N THR A 647 -24.78 -18.17 19.05
CA THR A 647 -24.74 -19.63 18.96
C THR A 647 -25.90 -20.32 19.71
N GLN A 648 -26.71 -19.56 20.46
CA GLN A 648 -27.82 -20.13 21.25
C GLN A 648 -29.15 -20.18 20.47
N GLY A 649 -29.22 -19.65 19.27
CA GLY A 649 -30.42 -19.55 18.46
C GLY A 649 -30.67 -20.70 17.49
N GLU A 650 -29.85 -21.74 17.48
CA GLU A 650 -30.00 -22.94 16.64
C GLU A 650 -30.29 -24.18 17.48
N GLY A 651 -31.08 -24.03 18.51
CA GLY A 651 -31.62 -25.14 19.30
C GLY A 651 -33.09 -25.38 19.03
#